data_a78813dad3220a6be0d654d212d89955
#
_entry.id   a78813dad3220a6be0d654d212d89955
#
_cell.length_a   1.000
_cell.length_b   1.000
_cell.length_c   1.000
_cell.angle_alpha   90.00
_cell.angle_beta   90.00
_cell.angle_gamma   90.00
#
_symmetry.space_group_name_H-M   'P 1'
#
loop_
_entity.id
_entity.type
_entity.pdbx_description
1 polymer ?
#
loop_
_entity_poly.entity_id
_entity_poly.type
_entity_poly.pdbx_seq_one_letter_code
_entity_poly.pdbx_strand_id
1 'polypeptide(L)'
;MEQDKYTARTLAALQSAQQIAAMRYHQEITSAHVLLALAKEPEGLLATIFEVCGVDLPMLKARLEKELASIPSVHGSNRLGMGMDMVRVLGRAEELAKSMKDDYVSTEHLLLAIVTDGSEEVQAIAREFGLTKSSVQDAIQKNRKQNVTSDNPEEGYQSLEKYGRDLTAAARANKLDPVIGRDEEIRRSIEILSRRTKNNPVLIGEPGVGKTAIVEGLARRIVAGDVPESLKNKTLYSLDMGALVAGAKFRGEFEERLKGVLNEIAKSEGQILLFIDEVHTVVGAGAAEGAMDAGNLLKPLLARGELRCIGATTLNEYRKYIEKDTALERRFQPVMVGEPTVEDTISILRGLKDRYEVHHGVRIRDAALVAAATLSDRYISDRFLPDKAIDLVDEAAAKLRTEIESMPAPLDEIRRKMLQLDIEEEALKKETDEDSKEKLAALVAEKESLHAEGQKLQEKWEGEKQAILRVRAIKKEMDELRGEMEAAERAQNLARASELKYGKMPELEKKLADEEAALTAKADGEQMLKEEVGEEDIARVVSRWTGIPVTKMMTGEREKLLRLEDVLHERVVGQDEAVTAVSEAILRARAGIKDPNRPIGSFIFLGPTGVGKTELAKTLAESLFDDERSMIRIDMSEYMEKHSVSRLIGAPPGYVGYDEGGQLTEAVRRRPYSVILLDEIEKAHRDVFNVLLQILDDGRLTDGKGRVVNFKNTVIIMTSNLGSHEILSKDYAEATAAVKVMLKEYFRPEFLNRVDDTIVFKGLTQEDVKRIAAIMLKSLSKRLERQVDIALAWTDDALEALAKEGFDPDFGARPLRRLLTHKIETALSKKIIAGDVRGGDTVELGFDGTAFTFQTL
;
A
#
# COMPACT_ATOMS: atom_id res chain seq x y z
N MET A 1 32.28 -10.04 46.13
CA MET A 1 31.54 -8.90 45.65
C MET A 1 30.06 -9.21 45.70
N GLU A 2 29.29 -8.38 46.34
CA GLU A 2 27.82 -8.44 46.23
C GLU A 2 27.50 -7.86 44.85
N GLN A 3 27.25 -8.72 43.84
CA GLN A 3 27.02 -8.33 42.48
C GLN A 3 25.76 -7.42 42.32
N ASP A 4 24.85 -7.52 43.25
CA ASP A 4 23.58 -6.79 43.28
C ASP A 4 23.73 -5.26 43.56
N LYS A 5 24.94 -4.78 43.86
CA LYS A 5 25.21 -3.35 44.12
C LYS A 5 25.75 -2.58 42.92
N TYR A 6 26.00 -3.27 41.82
CA TYR A 6 26.62 -2.67 40.64
C TYR A 6 25.66 -2.63 39.46
N THR A 7 25.69 -1.59 38.67
CA THR A 7 24.91 -1.55 37.43
C THR A 7 25.39 -2.60 36.44
N ALA A 8 24.52 -3.05 35.55
CA ALA A 8 24.84 -4.05 34.54
C ALA A 8 26.07 -3.65 33.67
N ARG A 9 26.22 -2.38 33.35
CA ARG A 9 27.40 -1.86 32.61
C ARG A 9 28.67 -1.83 33.44
N THR A 10 28.58 -1.51 34.70
CA THR A 10 29.73 -1.58 35.59
C THR A 10 30.23 -3.01 35.69
N LEU A 11 29.32 -3.98 35.80
CA LEU A 11 29.68 -5.39 35.77
C LEU A 11 30.29 -5.82 34.45
N ALA A 12 29.74 -5.37 33.33
CA ALA A 12 30.29 -5.62 31.98
C ALA A 12 31.69 -5.03 31.80
N ALA A 13 31.93 -3.81 32.30
CA ALA A 13 33.28 -3.18 32.28
C ALA A 13 34.29 -3.97 33.14
N LEU A 14 33.88 -4.46 34.33
CA LEU A 14 34.73 -5.29 35.19
C LEU A 14 35.01 -6.66 34.54
N GLN A 15 34.03 -7.28 33.86
CA GLN A 15 34.23 -8.51 33.09
C GLN A 15 35.18 -8.32 31.91
N SER A 16 35.02 -7.20 31.16
CA SER A 16 35.93 -6.82 30.09
C SER A 16 37.36 -6.61 30.60
N ALA A 17 37.51 -5.93 31.73
CA ALA A 17 38.82 -5.75 32.38
C ALA A 17 39.45 -7.13 32.78
N GLN A 18 38.63 -8.05 33.26
CA GLN A 18 39.07 -9.43 33.57
C GLN A 18 39.53 -10.18 32.34
N GLN A 19 38.80 -10.03 31.22
CA GLN A 19 39.20 -10.62 29.91
C GLN A 19 40.50 -10.01 29.39
N ILE A 20 40.67 -8.71 29.49
CA ILE A 20 41.93 -8.00 29.09
C ILE A 20 43.10 -8.55 29.89
N ALA A 21 42.96 -8.69 31.22
CA ALA A 21 44.00 -9.22 32.10
C ALA A 21 44.33 -10.68 31.76
N ALA A 22 43.31 -11.53 31.54
CA ALA A 22 43.48 -12.94 31.20
C ALA A 22 44.18 -13.10 29.82
N MET A 23 43.78 -12.34 28.80
CA MET A 23 44.43 -12.35 27.47
C MET A 23 45.92 -11.97 27.50
N ARG A 24 46.32 -11.13 28.47
CA ARG A 24 47.69 -10.71 28.63
C ARG A 24 48.51 -11.52 29.64
N TYR A 25 47.91 -12.58 30.19
CA TYR A 25 48.51 -13.45 31.21
C TYR A 25 48.92 -12.70 32.48
N HIS A 26 48.19 -11.64 32.84
CA HIS A 26 48.43 -10.92 34.10
C HIS A 26 47.80 -11.70 35.26
N GLN A 27 48.43 -11.62 36.45
CA GLN A 27 47.92 -12.34 37.65
C GLN A 27 46.86 -11.54 38.42
N GLU A 28 46.80 -10.25 38.22
CA GLU A 28 45.91 -9.34 38.93
C GLU A 28 45.20 -8.38 37.98
N ILE A 29 43.93 -8.08 38.28
CA ILE A 29 43.16 -7.03 37.65
C ILE A 29 43.48 -5.73 38.35
N THR A 30 44.04 -4.76 37.64
CA THR A 30 44.42 -3.43 38.15
C THR A 30 43.50 -2.32 37.63
N SER A 31 43.54 -1.15 38.20
CA SER A 31 42.82 0.06 37.77
C SER A 31 43.07 0.40 36.28
N ALA A 32 44.27 0.07 35.74
CA ALA A 32 44.61 0.25 34.32
C ALA A 32 43.74 -0.61 33.40
N HIS A 33 43.48 -1.87 33.79
CA HIS A 33 42.60 -2.76 32.99
C HIS A 33 41.17 -2.23 32.94
N VAL A 34 40.66 -1.74 34.06
CA VAL A 34 39.31 -1.20 34.16
C VAL A 34 39.17 0.11 33.40
N LEU A 35 40.17 1.03 33.52
CA LEU A 35 40.15 2.28 32.75
C LEU A 35 40.24 2.00 31.24
N LEU A 36 41.01 1.01 30.81
CA LEU A 36 41.02 0.60 29.40
C LEU A 36 39.71 0.02 28.96
N ALA A 37 39.04 -0.80 29.80
CA ALA A 37 37.74 -1.34 29.50
C ALA A 37 36.67 -0.24 29.34
N LEU A 38 36.65 0.74 30.25
CA LEU A 38 35.76 1.92 30.17
C LEU A 38 36.05 2.80 28.94
N ALA A 39 37.33 2.92 28.55
CA ALA A 39 37.72 3.72 27.38
C ALA A 39 37.45 2.99 26.06
N LYS A 40 37.38 1.63 26.02
CA LYS A 40 37.10 0.85 24.79
C LYS A 40 35.67 1.03 24.26
N GLU A 41 34.73 1.04 25.16
CA GLU A 41 33.29 1.14 24.85
C GLU A 41 32.65 2.22 25.73
N PRO A 42 32.98 3.52 25.49
CA PRO A 42 32.38 4.59 26.26
C PRO A 42 30.92 4.80 25.73
N GLU A 43 29.96 4.51 26.59
CA GLU A 43 28.56 4.73 26.27
C GLU A 43 27.87 5.59 27.34
N GLY A 44 26.74 6.24 26.98
CA GLY A 44 25.91 7.01 27.88
C GLY A 44 26.63 8.20 28.50
N LEU A 45 26.46 8.41 29.82
CA LEU A 45 27.08 9.51 30.55
C LEU A 45 28.62 9.47 30.50
N LEU A 46 29.22 8.29 30.41
CA LEU A 46 30.66 8.11 30.34
C LEU A 46 31.26 8.71 29.05
N ALA A 47 30.58 8.50 27.90
CA ALA A 47 31.00 9.11 26.64
C ALA A 47 30.98 10.65 26.73
N THR A 48 29.92 11.20 27.29
CA THR A 48 29.79 12.67 27.51
C THR A 48 30.86 13.21 28.45
N ILE A 49 31.23 12.48 29.51
CA ILE A 49 32.30 12.89 30.44
C ILE A 49 33.64 12.94 29.69
N PHE A 50 33.96 11.93 28.87
CA PHE A 50 35.20 11.95 28.07
C PHE A 50 35.23 13.11 27.08
N GLU A 51 34.12 13.38 26.42
CA GLU A 51 33.99 14.50 25.47
C GLU A 51 34.16 15.86 26.15
N VAL A 52 33.44 16.09 27.26
CA VAL A 52 33.50 17.36 28.04
C VAL A 52 34.91 17.58 28.63
N CYS A 53 35.59 16.51 29.04
CA CYS A 53 36.97 16.59 29.51
C CYS A 53 38.02 16.74 28.41
N GLY A 54 37.58 16.68 27.12
CA GLY A 54 38.49 16.83 25.96
C GLY A 54 39.44 15.65 25.76
N VAL A 55 39.03 14.42 26.14
CA VAL A 55 39.88 13.22 26.10
C VAL A 55 40.02 12.70 24.67
N ASP A 56 41.24 12.60 24.18
CA ASP A 56 41.55 11.85 22.96
C ASP A 56 41.56 10.34 23.26
N LEU A 57 40.44 9.68 23.03
CA LEU A 57 40.26 8.26 23.35
C LEU A 57 41.25 7.32 22.62
N PRO A 58 41.56 7.48 21.33
CA PRO A 58 42.60 6.73 20.67
C PRO A 58 43.95 6.81 21.34
N MET A 59 44.36 8.02 21.71
CA MET A 59 45.65 8.24 22.40
C MET A 59 45.64 7.71 23.84
N LEU A 60 44.56 7.88 24.59
CA LEU A 60 44.39 7.33 25.93
C LEU A 60 44.47 5.78 25.90
N LYS A 61 43.78 5.14 24.96
CA LYS A 61 43.85 3.67 24.77
C LYS A 61 45.29 3.20 24.50
N ALA A 62 45.96 3.84 23.56
CA ALA A 62 47.35 3.50 23.23
C ALA A 62 48.28 3.65 24.44
N ARG A 63 48.08 4.73 25.23
CA ARG A 63 48.91 4.99 26.44
C ARG A 63 48.65 3.93 27.53
N LEU A 64 47.40 3.57 27.76
CA LEU A 64 47.01 2.48 28.70
C LEU A 64 47.49 1.10 28.22
N GLU A 65 47.46 0.82 26.95
CA GLU A 65 48.00 -0.42 26.37
C GLU A 65 49.50 -0.54 26.57
N LYS A 66 50.24 0.58 26.45
CA LYS A 66 51.67 0.63 26.75
C LYS A 66 51.94 0.39 28.25
N GLU A 67 51.11 0.94 29.13
CA GLU A 67 51.21 0.73 30.58
C GLU A 67 50.95 -0.75 30.93
N LEU A 68 49.91 -1.33 30.40
CA LEU A 68 49.59 -2.75 30.59
C LEU A 68 50.67 -3.69 30.03
N ALA A 69 51.41 -3.29 29.00
CA ALA A 69 52.54 -4.07 28.49
C ALA A 69 53.75 -4.08 29.43
N SER A 70 53.84 -3.13 30.39
CA SER A 70 54.92 -3.09 31.41
C SER A 70 54.66 -4.05 32.58
N ILE A 71 53.41 -4.56 32.73
CA ILE A 71 53.06 -5.48 33.81
C ILE A 71 53.58 -6.89 33.46
N PRO A 72 54.27 -7.59 34.41
CA PRO A 72 54.81 -8.90 34.16
C PRO A 72 53.74 -9.93 33.80
N SER A 73 53.91 -10.71 32.71
CA SER A 73 53.05 -11.79 32.29
C SER A 73 53.54 -13.11 32.87
N VAL A 74 52.64 -13.94 33.40
CA VAL A 74 53.01 -15.26 34.01
C VAL A 74 52.17 -16.35 33.33
N HIS A 75 52.84 -17.17 32.57
CA HIS A 75 52.20 -18.32 31.91
C HIS A 75 52.06 -19.49 32.89
N GLY A 76 50.89 -20.10 32.99
CA GLY A 76 50.65 -21.32 33.75
C GLY A 76 49.92 -21.15 35.11
N SER A 77 49.50 -19.96 35.48
CA SER A 77 48.67 -19.72 36.66
C SER A 77 47.20 -19.52 36.27
N ASN A 78 46.31 -20.38 36.73
CA ASN A 78 44.87 -20.27 36.48
C ASN A 78 44.10 -19.40 37.49
N ARG A 79 44.76 -18.64 38.34
CA ARG A 79 44.12 -17.79 39.34
C ARG A 79 44.40 -16.32 39.05
N LEU A 80 43.35 -15.64 38.57
CA LEU A 80 43.36 -14.19 38.40
C LEU A 80 42.84 -13.57 39.71
N GLY A 81 43.65 -12.75 40.34
CA GLY A 81 43.34 -12.01 41.58
C GLY A 81 42.88 -10.56 41.29
N MET A 82 42.39 -9.89 42.31
CA MET A 82 42.17 -8.47 42.27
C MET A 82 43.40 -7.75 42.84
N GLY A 83 43.94 -6.79 42.11
CA GLY A 83 45.03 -5.96 42.63
C GLY A 83 44.60 -5.07 43.80
N MET A 84 45.51 -4.76 44.65
CA MET A 84 45.24 -3.92 45.85
C MET A 84 44.74 -2.51 45.50
N ASP A 85 45.17 -1.94 44.36
CA ASP A 85 44.67 -0.69 43.82
C ASP A 85 43.19 -0.82 43.41
N MET A 86 42.81 -1.95 42.80
CA MET A 86 41.43 -2.15 42.38
C MET A 86 40.48 -2.38 43.57
N VAL A 87 40.94 -3.04 44.62
CA VAL A 87 40.16 -3.17 45.87
C VAL A 87 39.85 -1.80 46.48
N ARG A 88 40.85 -0.90 46.51
CA ARG A 88 40.64 0.49 46.97
C ARG A 88 39.67 1.26 46.08
N VAL A 89 39.84 1.15 44.78
CA VAL A 89 38.94 1.80 43.78
C VAL A 89 37.50 1.34 43.96
N LEU A 90 37.22 0.05 44.12
CA LEU A 90 35.86 -0.44 44.34
C LEU A 90 35.28 0.04 45.66
N GLY A 91 36.04 0.01 46.76
CA GLY A 91 35.60 0.59 48.02
C GLY A 91 35.26 2.07 47.89
N ARG A 92 36.10 2.80 47.18
CA ARG A 92 35.87 4.24 46.92
C ARG A 92 34.64 4.50 46.04
N ALA A 93 34.42 3.68 45.01
CA ALA A 93 33.24 3.77 44.19
C ALA A 93 31.95 3.57 44.97
N GLU A 94 31.93 2.61 45.90
CA GLU A 94 30.79 2.38 46.81
C GLU A 94 30.55 3.56 47.78
N GLU A 95 31.61 4.20 48.27
CA GLU A 95 31.51 5.40 49.13
C GLU A 95 30.97 6.59 48.33
N LEU A 96 31.42 6.74 47.08
CA LEU A 96 30.96 7.82 46.18
C LEU A 96 29.47 7.65 45.84
N ALA A 97 29.03 6.43 45.52
CA ALA A 97 27.62 6.13 45.27
C ALA A 97 26.74 6.50 46.47
N LYS A 98 27.14 6.11 47.69
CA LYS A 98 26.45 6.51 48.93
C LYS A 98 26.43 8.02 49.14
N SER A 99 27.54 8.72 48.88
CA SER A 99 27.62 10.18 49.03
C SER A 99 26.73 10.95 48.04
N MET A 100 26.53 10.35 46.86
CA MET A 100 25.65 10.87 45.81
C MET A 100 24.21 10.41 45.95
N LYS A 101 23.88 9.63 46.98
CA LYS A 101 22.56 9.05 47.29
C LYS A 101 22.07 8.11 46.17
N ASP A 102 22.93 7.27 45.68
CA ASP A 102 22.67 6.28 44.68
C ASP A 102 22.58 4.90 45.30
N ASP A 103 21.67 4.08 44.81
CA ASP A 103 21.45 2.69 45.25
C ASP A 103 22.46 1.73 44.61
N TYR A 104 22.98 2.10 43.43
CA TYR A 104 23.93 1.27 42.66
C TYR A 104 25.20 2.03 42.29
N VAL A 105 26.30 1.29 42.20
CA VAL A 105 27.59 1.80 41.69
C VAL A 105 27.59 1.75 40.15
N SER A 106 27.65 2.89 39.50
CA SER A 106 27.64 3.07 38.06
C SER A 106 29.05 3.32 37.49
N THR A 107 29.18 3.39 36.17
CA THR A 107 30.46 3.57 35.47
C THR A 107 31.13 4.93 35.82
N GLU A 108 30.35 5.98 36.06
CA GLU A 108 30.87 7.28 36.48
C GLU A 108 31.46 7.26 37.89
N HIS A 109 30.87 6.49 38.84
CA HIS A 109 31.48 6.32 40.17
C HIS A 109 32.79 5.59 40.05
N LEU A 110 32.84 4.55 39.18
CA LEU A 110 34.05 3.76 38.95
C LEU A 110 35.16 4.60 38.32
N LEU A 111 34.83 5.43 37.31
CA LEU A 111 35.77 6.37 36.69
C LEU A 111 36.31 7.38 37.70
N LEU A 112 35.43 8.01 38.49
CA LEU A 112 35.83 8.99 39.51
C LEU A 112 36.71 8.35 40.60
N ALA A 113 36.41 7.11 41.01
CA ALA A 113 37.21 6.37 41.94
C ALA A 113 38.59 5.99 41.37
N ILE A 114 38.71 5.62 40.09
CA ILE A 114 39.98 5.32 39.43
C ILE A 114 40.86 6.56 39.37
N VAL A 115 40.29 7.70 39.04
CA VAL A 115 41.04 8.98 38.97
C VAL A 115 41.49 9.46 40.35
N THR A 116 40.77 9.07 41.43
CA THR A 116 41.06 9.52 42.79
C THR A 116 42.02 8.56 43.54
N ASP A 117 41.75 7.26 43.46
CA ASP A 117 42.37 6.24 44.29
C ASP A 117 42.97 5.04 43.49
N GLY A 118 43.09 5.18 42.14
CA GLY A 118 43.80 4.24 41.29
C GLY A 118 45.33 4.18 41.57
N SER A 119 46.09 3.36 40.83
CA SER A 119 47.53 3.33 40.96
C SER A 119 48.14 4.70 40.57
N GLU A 120 49.33 5.03 41.08
CA GLU A 120 49.98 6.30 40.77
C GLU A 120 50.20 6.50 39.26
N GLU A 121 50.51 5.41 38.55
CA GLU A 121 50.71 5.41 37.09
C GLU A 121 49.42 5.73 36.38
N VAL A 122 48.28 5.10 36.78
CA VAL A 122 46.97 5.32 36.19
C VAL A 122 46.48 6.74 36.46
N GLN A 123 46.71 7.25 37.67
CA GLN A 123 46.37 8.65 38.00
C GLN A 123 47.21 9.65 37.20
N ALA A 124 48.47 9.34 36.93
CA ALA A 124 49.34 10.19 36.11
C ALA A 124 48.83 10.19 34.64
N ILE A 125 48.51 9.01 34.10
CA ILE A 125 47.93 8.89 32.75
C ILE A 125 46.59 9.63 32.66
N ALA A 126 45.70 9.46 33.63
CA ALA A 126 44.42 10.16 33.67
C ALA A 126 44.60 11.69 33.65
N ARG A 127 45.54 12.22 34.41
CA ARG A 127 45.87 13.67 34.42
C ARG A 127 46.44 14.15 33.09
N GLU A 128 47.27 13.36 32.43
CA GLU A 128 47.83 13.65 31.09
C GLU A 128 46.72 13.90 30.07
N PHE A 129 45.60 13.21 30.18
CA PHE A 129 44.43 13.33 29.30
C PHE A 129 43.30 14.22 29.86
N GLY A 130 43.57 15.07 30.85
CA GLY A 130 42.60 16.02 31.40
C GLY A 130 41.58 15.43 32.38
N LEU A 131 41.67 14.15 32.68
CA LEU A 131 40.83 13.44 33.65
C LEU A 131 41.35 13.71 35.08
N THR A 132 40.96 14.82 35.63
CA THR A 132 41.25 15.16 37.05
C THR A 132 39.99 14.92 37.89
N LYS A 133 40.18 14.79 39.23
CA LYS A 133 39.04 14.67 40.13
C LYS A 133 37.98 15.79 39.93
N SER A 134 38.48 17.05 39.81
CA SER A 134 37.59 18.21 39.62
C SER A 134 36.90 18.20 38.27
N SER A 135 37.61 17.93 37.17
CA SER A 135 37.02 17.91 35.82
C SER A 135 35.96 16.83 35.67
N VAL A 136 36.23 15.61 36.18
CA VAL A 136 35.28 14.50 36.14
C VAL A 136 34.07 14.78 37.04
N GLN A 137 34.29 15.31 38.23
CA GLN A 137 33.24 15.65 39.19
C GLN A 137 32.33 16.78 38.63
N ASP A 138 32.89 17.81 38.03
CA ASP A 138 32.15 18.88 37.38
C ASP A 138 31.36 18.38 36.16
N ALA A 139 31.97 17.50 35.36
CA ALA A 139 31.32 16.89 34.23
C ALA A 139 30.13 16.01 34.67
N ILE A 140 30.28 15.23 35.75
CA ILE A 140 29.19 14.46 36.35
C ILE A 140 28.07 15.38 36.83
N GLN A 141 28.41 16.44 37.61
CA GLN A 141 27.39 17.35 38.14
C GLN A 141 26.62 18.10 37.08
N LYS A 142 27.25 18.51 35.99
CA LYS A 142 26.60 19.24 34.88
C LYS A 142 25.73 18.34 34.01
N ASN A 143 26.12 17.11 33.78
CA ASN A 143 25.48 16.22 32.80
C ASN A 143 24.61 15.12 33.41
N ARG A 144 24.76 14.86 34.72
CA ARG A 144 23.97 13.88 35.43
C ARG A 144 22.60 14.46 35.80
N LYS A 145 21.54 13.85 35.25
CA LYS A 145 20.17 14.34 35.40
C LYS A 145 19.40 13.62 36.54
N GLN A 146 19.83 12.42 36.98
CA GLN A 146 19.12 11.61 37.97
C GLN A 146 20.05 10.77 38.86
N ASN A 147 19.53 10.31 40.02
CA ASN A 147 20.21 9.36 40.88
C ASN A 147 20.11 7.95 40.31
N VAL A 148 21.08 7.10 40.56
CA VAL A 148 21.16 5.71 40.09
C VAL A 148 20.34 4.83 41.03
N THR A 149 19.07 4.64 40.71
CA THR A 149 18.10 3.87 41.54
C THR A 149 17.73 2.50 40.94
N SER A 150 18.25 2.14 39.76
CA SER A 150 18.07 0.86 39.08
C SER A 150 19.41 0.25 38.69
N ASP A 151 19.42 -1.05 38.43
CA ASP A 151 20.59 -1.79 37.95
C ASP A 151 20.97 -1.43 36.51
N ASN A 152 20.08 -0.76 35.78
CA ASN A 152 20.28 -0.33 34.39
C ASN A 152 19.91 1.17 34.17
N PRO A 153 20.54 2.12 34.88
CA PRO A 153 20.15 3.54 34.89
C PRO A 153 20.38 4.24 33.54
N GLU A 154 21.22 3.67 32.72
CA GLU A 154 21.63 4.27 31.44
C GLU A 154 20.63 4.04 30.31
N GLU A 155 19.69 3.09 30.47
CA GLU A 155 18.51 3.01 29.60
C GLU A 155 17.56 4.20 29.77
N GLY A 156 17.64 4.89 30.91
CA GLY A 156 16.89 6.11 31.18
C GLY A 156 17.54 7.42 30.69
N TYR A 157 18.82 7.41 30.28
CA TYR A 157 19.49 8.57 29.72
C TYR A 157 19.26 8.65 28.20
N GLN A 158 18.80 9.79 27.70
CA GLN A 158 18.49 10.02 26.29
C GLN A 158 17.36 9.12 25.74
N SER A 159 16.44 8.71 26.62
CA SER A 159 15.28 7.88 26.22
C SER A 159 14.47 8.55 25.12
N LEU A 160 14.35 9.86 25.11
CA LEU A 160 13.60 10.61 24.11
C LEU A 160 14.29 10.58 22.74
N GLU A 161 15.60 10.65 22.67
CA GLU A 161 16.36 10.52 21.41
C GLU A 161 16.35 9.09 20.88
N LYS A 162 16.32 8.10 21.78
CA LYS A 162 16.32 6.68 21.44
C LYS A 162 14.96 6.19 20.95
N TYR A 163 13.88 6.66 21.55
CA TYR A 163 12.51 6.20 21.29
C TYR A 163 11.61 7.28 20.67
N GLY A 164 12.15 8.42 20.33
CA GLY A 164 11.43 9.52 19.70
C GLY A 164 12.19 10.11 18.52
N ARG A 165 11.45 10.70 17.58
CA ARG A 165 12.00 11.45 16.45
C ARG A 165 11.72 12.93 16.64
N ASP A 166 12.73 13.78 16.64
CA ASP A 166 12.57 15.23 16.67
C ASP A 166 12.10 15.75 15.31
N LEU A 167 10.81 16.10 15.23
CA LEU A 167 10.19 16.64 14.02
C LEU A 167 10.63 18.09 13.76
N THR A 168 10.95 18.87 14.81
CA THR A 168 11.44 20.24 14.63
C THR A 168 12.87 20.27 14.11
N ALA A 169 13.72 19.34 14.52
CA ALA A 169 15.05 19.17 13.93
C ALA A 169 14.95 18.70 12.47
N ALA A 170 14.05 17.76 12.17
CA ALA A 170 13.78 17.31 10.80
C ALA A 170 13.25 18.46 9.92
N ALA A 171 12.37 19.33 10.46
CA ALA A 171 11.88 20.52 9.77
C ALA A 171 13.01 21.53 9.49
N ARG A 172 13.91 21.76 10.46
CA ARG A 172 15.10 22.62 10.26
C ARG A 172 16.03 22.08 9.18
N ALA A 173 16.16 20.75 9.10
CA ALA A 173 16.96 20.07 8.08
C ALA A 173 16.23 19.90 6.73
N ASN A 174 15.03 20.47 6.56
CA ASN A 174 14.17 20.37 5.38
C ASN A 174 13.84 18.92 4.94
N LYS A 175 13.80 18.00 5.90
CA LYS A 175 13.52 16.57 5.66
C LYS A 175 12.03 16.22 5.72
N LEU A 176 11.17 17.19 6.12
CA LEU A 176 9.72 16.99 6.17
C LEU A 176 9.06 17.44 4.88
N ASP A 177 8.02 16.72 4.47
CA ASP A 177 7.24 17.05 3.29
C ASP A 177 6.45 18.36 3.45
N PRO A 178 6.16 19.08 2.34
CA PRO A 178 5.28 20.24 2.40
C PRO A 178 3.85 19.77 2.73
N VAL A 179 3.20 20.46 3.66
CA VAL A 179 1.83 20.17 4.06
C VAL A 179 0.91 21.17 3.37
N ILE A 180 -0.05 20.67 2.64
CA ILE A 180 -0.96 21.43 1.80
C ILE A 180 -2.39 21.07 2.17
N GLY A 181 -3.29 22.07 2.23
CA GLY A 181 -4.72 21.87 2.45
C GLY A 181 -5.12 21.44 3.87
N ARG A 182 -4.23 21.64 4.88
CA ARG A 182 -4.49 21.29 6.28
C ARG A 182 -4.34 22.49 7.25
N ASP A 183 -4.48 23.69 6.72
CA ASP A 183 -4.28 24.92 7.50
C ASP A 183 -5.28 25.09 8.65
N GLU A 184 -6.52 24.68 8.46
CA GLU A 184 -7.55 24.78 9.49
C GLU A 184 -7.29 23.85 10.66
N GLU A 185 -6.95 22.60 10.38
CA GLU A 185 -6.64 21.59 11.41
C GLU A 185 -5.36 21.94 12.18
N ILE A 186 -4.33 22.45 11.48
CA ILE A 186 -3.09 22.94 12.12
C ILE A 186 -3.42 24.13 13.02
N ARG A 187 -4.16 25.13 12.54
CA ARG A 187 -4.60 26.29 13.32
C ARG A 187 -5.40 25.85 14.54
N ARG A 188 -6.35 24.93 14.35
CA ARG A 188 -7.15 24.41 15.45
C ARG A 188 -6.29 23.68 16.49
N SER A 189 -5.31 22.92 16.07
CA SER A 189 -4.36 22.26 16.98
C SER A 189 -3.54 23.27 17.77
N ILE A 190 -3.07 24.35 17.13
CA ILE A 190 -2.38 25.47 17.78
C ILE A 190 -3.26 26.17 18.83
N GLU A 191 -4.53 26.44 18.50
CA GLU A 191 -5.49 27.01 19.44
C GLU A 191 -5.67 26.14 20.67
N ILE A 192 -5.84 24.82 20.47
CA ILE A 192 -6.02 23.85 21.56
C ILE A 192 -4.76 23.80 22.44
N LEU A 193 -3.58 23.70 21.86
CA LEU A 193 -2.30 23.69 22.59
C LEU A 193 -2.07 24.96 23.42
N SER A 194 -2.66 26.07 23.03
CA SER A 194 -2.57 27.37 23.74
C SER A 194 -3.58 27.52 24.89
N ARG A 195 -4.53 26.57 25.05
CA ARG A 195 -5.55 26.63 26.12
C ARG A 195 -4.95 26.32 27.49
N ARG A 196 -5.64 26.76 28.53
CA ARG A 196 -5.27 26.47 29.92
C ARG A 196 -5.64 25.03 30.34
N THR A 197 -6.76 24.53 29.82
CA THR A 197 -7.31 23.19 30.10
C THR A 197 -7.77 22.56 28.80
N LYS A 198 -7.86 21.23 28.74
CA LYS A 198 -8.13 20.47 27.49
C LYS A 198 -7.21 20.93 26.36
N ASN A 199 -5.92 21.02 26.68
CA ASN A 199 -4.87 21.57 25.82
C ASN A 199 -4.11 20.51 25.01
N ASN A 200 -4.63 19.29 24.95
CA ASN A 200 -4.07 18.20 24.17
C ASN A 200 -5.01 17.91 22.99
N PRO A 201 -4.66 18.27 21.75
CA PRO A 201 -5.46 17.91 20.59
C PRO A 201 -5.36 16.41 20.29
N VAL A 202 -6.47 15.81 19.88
CA VAL A 202 -6.50 14.47 19.31
C VAL A 202 -7.03 14.57 17.89
N LEU A 203 -6.21 14.21 16.93
CA LEU A 203 -6.55 14.15 15.50
C LEU A 203 -7.34 12.87 15.22
N ILE A 204 -8.58 13.03 14.82
CA ILE A 204 -9.50 11.91 14.59
C ILE A 204 -9.85 11.85 13.11
N GLY A 205 -9.54 10.74 12.48
CA GLY A 205 -9.84 10.52 11.05
C GLY A 205 -9.49 9.13 10.61
N GLU A 206 -9.96 8.74 9.43
CA GLU A 206 -9.67 7.45 8.83
C GLU A 206 -8.16 7.28 8.55
N PRO A 207 -7.66 6.04 8.39
CA PRO A 207 -6.27 5.80 7.99
C PRO A 207 -5.96 6.47 6.63
N GLY A 208 -4.76 7.06 6.50
CA GLY A 208 -4.32 7.64 5.23
C GLY A 208 -4.86 9.03 4.89
N VAL A 209 -5.71 9.67 5.75
CA VAL A 209 -6.20 11.04 5.49
C VAL A 209 -5.18 12.15 5.80
N GLY A 210 -3.98 11.83 6.27
CA GLY A 210 -2.92 12.79 6.52
C GLY A 210 -2.86 13.36 7.95
N LYS A 211 -3.25 12.60 8.97
CA LYS A 211 -3.17 13.03 10.39
C LYS A 211 -1.73 13.38 10.80
N THR A 212 -0.76 12.56 10.44
CA THR A 212 0.66 12.77 10.73
C THR A 212 1.21 14.02 10.02
N ALA A 213 0.76 14.28 8.78
CA ALA A 213 1.13 15.48 8.03
C ALA A 213 0.75 16.79 8.75
N ILE A 214 -0.38 16.83 9.46
CA ILE A 214 -0.78 18.00 10.26
C ILE A 214 0.25 18.31 11.33
N VAL A 215 0.80 17.28 11.97
CA VAL A 215 1.82 17.43 13.02
C VAL A 215 3.17 17.87 12.43
N GLU A 216 3.52 17.35 11.27
CA GLU A 216 4.70 17.79 10.52
C GLU A 216 4.55 19.25 10.06
N GLY A 217 3.36 19.65 9.62
CA GLY A 217 3.03 21.05 9.30
C GLY A 217 3.15 21.96 10.51
N LEU A 218 2.70 21.51 11.68
CA LEU A 218 2.90 22.24 12.93
C LEU A 218 4.40 22.40 13.26
N ALA A 219 5.21 21.35 13.10
CA ALA A 219 6.66 21.43 13.32
C ALA A 219 7.30 22.48 12.40
N ARG A 220 6.92 22.51 11.12
CA ARG A 220 7.39 23.53 10.15
C ARG A 220 6.99 24.95 10.57
N ARG A 221 5.76 25.17 11.02
CA ARG A 221 5.31 26.48 11.52
C ARG A 221 6.05 26.93 12.80
N ILE A 222 6.34 25.98 13.71
CA ILE A 222 7.15 26.27 14.90
C ILE A 222 8.55 26.75 14.48
N VAL A 223 9.19 26.08 13.54
CA VAL A 223 10.53 26.44 13.04
C VAL A 223 10.51 27.76 12.28
N ALA A 224 9.46 28.04 11.50
CA ALA A 224 9.27 29.31 10.80
C ALA A 224 8.90 30.47 11.73
N GLY A 225 8.54 30.19 13.00
CA GLY A 225 8.08 31.21 13.96
C GLY A 225 6.62 31.64 13.73
N ASP A 226 5.87 30.99 12.85
CA ASP A 226 4.46 31.27 12.53
C ASP A 226 3.53 30.58 13.54
N VAL A 227 3.80 30.81 14.82
CA VAL A 227 3.01 30.29 15.94
C VAL A 227 2.98 31.33 17.07
N PRO A 228 1.97 31.25 17.98
CA PRO A 228 1.93 32.11 19.18
C PRO A 228 3.20 31.99 20.02
N GLU A 229 3.53 33.07 20.79
CA GLU A 229 4.72 33.10 21.65
C GLU A 229 4.83 31.91 22.61
N SER A 230 3.68 31.34 23.04
CA SER A 230 3.65 30.19 23.94
C SER A 230 4.16 28.88 23.30
N LEU A 231 4.26 28.85 21.97
CA LEU A 231 4.71 27.70 21.19
C LEU A 231 6.05 27.95 20.46
N LYS A 232 6.51 29.19 20.40
CA LYS A 232 7.83 29.50 19.87
C LYS A 232 8.91 28.80 20.71
N ASN A 233 9.95 28.36 20.07
CA ASN A 233 11.07 27.63 20.67
C ASN A 233 10.75 26.29 21.33
N LYS A 234 9.53 25.75 21.12
CA LYS A 234 9.21 24.38 21.55
C LYS A 234 9.75 23.36 20.58
N THR A 235 10.10 22.19 21.11
CA THR A 235 10.53 21.05 20.32
C THR A 235 9.40 20.05 20.24
N LEU A 236 9.10 19.57 19.04
CA LEU A 236 8.06 18.57 18.79
C LEU A 236 8.70 17.22 18.52
N TYR A 237 8.44 16.25 19.40
CA TYR A 237 8.90 14.87 19.26
C TYR A 237 7.74 13.95 18.88
N SER A 238 7.97 13.06 17.92
CA SER A 238 7.08 11.93 17.62
C SER A 238 7.58 10.70 18.37
N LEU A 239 6.73 10.08 19.17
CA LEU A 239 7.04 8.86 19.92
C LEU A 239 6.96 7.65 18.99
N ASP A 240 8.02 6.84 18.95
CA ASP A 240 8.05 5.56 18.25
C ASP A 240 7.62 4.42 19.18
N MET A 241 6.35 4.04 19.09
CA MET A 241 5.79 2.94 19.88
C MET A 241 6.41 1.58 19.51
N GLY A 242 6.78 1.41 18.23
CA GLY A 242 7.45 0.20 17.77
C GLY A 242 8.81 0.00 18.42
N ALA A 243 9.62 1.06 18.48
CA ALA A 243 10.92 1.05 19.12
C ALA A 243 10.84 0.82 20.65
N LEU A 244 9.80 1.34 21.30
CA LEU A 244 9.56 1.11 22.73
C LEU A 244 9.27 -0.35 23.08
N VAL A 245 8.52 -1.05 22.19
CA VAL A 245 8.12 -2.45 22.37
C VAL A 245 9.20 -3.40 21.86
N ALA A 246 9.94 -3.04 20.82
CA ALA A 246 10.94 -3.89 20.20
C ALA A 246 12.02 -4.33 21.21
N GLY A 247 12.24 -5.64 21.33
CA GLY A 247 13.23 -6.23 22.24
C GLY A 247 12.87 -6.23 23.72
N ALA A 248 11.71 -5.69 24.12
CA ALA A 248 11.23 -5.83 25.50
C ALA A 248 10.71 -7.26 25.73
N LYS A 249 11.44 -8.05 26.52
CA LYS A 249 11.07 -9.43 26.86
C LYS A 249 10.00 -9.51 27.95
N PHE A 250 9.92 -8.49 28.80
CA PHE A 250 9.01 -8.40 29.92
C PHE A 250 8.28 -7.07 29.96
N ARG A 251 7.06 -7.09 30.50
CA ARG A 251 6.20 -5.91 30.68
C ARG A 251 6.91 -4.74 31.40
N GLY A 252 7.74 -5.04 32.39
CA GLY A 252 8.47 -4.04 33.18
C GLY A 252 9.43 -3.19 32.33
N GLU A 253 10.08 -3.78 31.34
CA GLU A 253 11.04 -3.10 30.49
C GLU A 253 10.37 -2.00 29.62
N PHE A 254 9.21 -2.29 29.06
CA PHE A 254 8.42 -1.29 28.32
C PHE A 254 7.97 -0.13 29.23
N GLU A 255 7.42 -0.46 30.40
CA GLU A 255 6.97 0.55 31.35
C GLU A 255 8.13 1.44 31.81
N GLU A 256 9.31 0.89 31.98
CA GLU A 256 10.52 1.60 32.39
C GLU A 256 11.04 2.53 31.28
N ARG A 257 11.08 2.06 30.03
CA ARG A 257 11.43 2.88 28.86
C ARG A 257 10.45 4.05 28.69
N LEU A 258 9.14 3.79 28.76
CA LEU A 258 8.14 4.85 28.66
C LEU A 258 8.23 5.83 29.84
N LYS A 259 8.47 5.36 31.06
CA LYS A 259 8.73 6.22 32.22
C LYS A 259 9.97 7.10 32.00
N GLY A 260 11.04 6.56 31.40
CA GLY A 260 12.25 7.30 31.05
C GLY A 260 11.92 8.49 30.14
N VAL A 261 11.20 8.23 29.02
CA VAL A 261 10.74 9.26 28.07
C VAL A 261 9.87 10.30 28.77
N LEU A 262 8.87 9.86 29.52
CA LEU A 262 7.94 10.79 30.20
C LEU A 262 8.60 11.65 31.28
N ASN A 263 9.56 11.11 32.03
CA ASN A 263 10.34 11.85 33.01
C ASN A 263 11.24 12.89 32.36
N GLU A 264 11.80 12.60 31.19
CA GLU A 264 12.60 13.54 30.41
C GLU A 264 11.75 14.72 29.91
N ILE A 265 10.54 14.41 29.40
CA ILE A 265 9.57 15.43 28.98
C ILE A 265 9.12 16.30 30.18
N ALA A 266 8.78 15.69 31.30
CA ALA A 266 8.35 16.41 32.49
C ALA A 266 9.43 17.38 33.00
N LYS A 267 10.70 17.01 32.96
CA LYS A 267 11.85 17.87 33.34
C LYS A 267 12.10 19.00 32.37
N SER A 268 11.64 18.92 31.15
CA SER A 268 11.76 20.01 30.15
C SER A 268 10.90 21.24 30.46
N GLU A 269 10.11 21.21 31.54
CA GLU A 269 9.21 22.32 31.96
C GLU A 269 8.28 22.79 30.85
N GLY A 270 7.80 21.82 30.04
CA GLY A 270 6.87 22.05 28.94
C GLY A 270 7.51 22.61 27.66
N GLN A 271 8.84 22.53 27.50
CA GLN A 271 9.49 22.88 26.24
C GLN A 271 9.26 21.83 25.15
N ILE A 272 8.91 20.61 25.55
CA ILE A 272 8.69 19.49 24.63
C ILE A 272 7.19 19.27 24.43
N LEU A 273 6.80 19.14 23.16
CA LEU A 273 5.49 18.67 22.73
C LEU A 273 5.65 17.24 22.25
N LEU A 274 4.82 16.32 22.76
CA LEU A 274 4.88 14.93 22.37
C LEU A 274 3.76 14.61 21.37
N PHE A 275 4.11 14.01 20.24
CA PHE A 275 3.15 13.43 19.33
C PHE A 275 3.14 11.91 19.50
N ILE A 276 1.94 11.35 19.64
CA ILE A 276 1.71 9.90 19.72
C ILE A 276 0.76 9.52 18.61
N ASP A 277 1.28 8.85 17.60
CA ASP A 277 0.43 8.22 16.59
C ASP A 277 -0.21 6.98 17.18
N GLU A 278 -1.42 6.65 16.70
CA GLU A 278 -2.23 5.56 17.25
C GLU A 278 -2.32 5.60 18.79
N VAL A 279 -2.62 6.77 19.35
CA VAL A 279 -2.65 7.00 20.80
C VAL A 279 -3.50 5.97 21.57
N HIS A 280 -4.46 5.33 20.90
CA HIS A 280 -5.27 4.25 21.45
C HIS A 280 -4.46 3.01 21.85
N THR A 281 -3.29 2.77 21.24
CA THR A 281 -2.39 1.66 21.58
C THR A 281 -1.79 1.83 22.98
N VAL A 282 -1.54 3.08 23.36
CA VAL A 282 -1.02 3.44 24.68
C VAL A 282 -2.11 3.39 25.75
N VAL A 283 -3.34 3.78 25.38
CA VAL A 283 -4.48 3.93 26.32
C VAL A 283 -5.29 2.65 26.45
N GLY A 284 -5.40 1.86 25.38
CA GLY A 284 -6.29 0.68 25.31
C GLY A 284 -5.65 -0.67 25.62
N ALA A 285 -4.38 -0.71 25.90
CA ALA A 285 -3.62 -1.94 26.09
C ALA A 285 -4.00 -2.75 27.35
N GLY A 286 -4.94 -2.24 28.18
CA GLY A 286 -5.36 -2.89 29.44
C GLY A 286 -6.59 -3.80 29.38
N ALA A 287 -7.22 -3.98 28.21
CA ALA A 287 -8.51 -4.69 28.11
C ALA A 287 -8.42 -6.21 27.92
N ALA A 288 -7.24 -6.76 27.61
CA ALA A 288 -6.99 -8.21 27.57
C ALA A 288 -6.12 -8.62 28.77
N GLU A 289 -6.42 -9.77 29.39
CA GLU A 289 -5.61 -10.31 30.48
C GLU A 289 -4.13 -10.39 30.06
N GLY A 290 -3.28 -9.51 30.63
CA GLY A 290 -1.85 -9.41 30.33
C GLY A 290 -1.41 -8.26 29.42
N ALA A 291 -2.32 -7.39 28.94
CA ALA A 291 -1.98 -6.24 28.11
C ALA A 291 -1.48 -5.03 28.93
N MET A 292 -0.60 -4.22 28.30
CA MET A 292 0.10 -3.09 28.92
C MET A 292 -0.83 -1.90 29.15
N ASP A 293 -0.98 -1.42 30.39
CA ASP A 293 -1.76 -0.22 30.71
C ASP A 293 -0.82 1.02 30.86
N ALA A 294 -0.26 1.45 29.75
CA ALA A 294 0.54 2.66 29.69
C ALA A 294 -0.28 3.94 29.94
N GLY A 295 -1.61 3.87 29.80
CA GLY A 295 -2.51 4.96 30.09
C GLY A 295 -2.41 5.49 31.51
N ASN A 296 -2.16 4.59 32.47
CA ASN A 296 -2.00 4.98 33.87
C ASN A 296 -0.71 5.79 34.15
N LEU A 297 0.28 5.71 33.28
CA LEU A 297 1.49 6.53 33.37
C LEU A 297 1.27 7.93 32.78
N LEU A 298 0.46 8.05 31.72
CA LEU A 298 0.16 9.33 31.06
C LEU A 298 -0.84 10.18 31.86
N LYS A 299 -1.89 9.54 32.44
CA LYS A 299 -2.98 10.25 33.14
C LYS A 299 -2.54 11.25 34.19
N PRO A 300 -1.59 10.93 35.11
CA PRO A 300 -1.11 11.89 36.11
C PRO A 300 -0.39 13.09 35.49
N LEU A 301 0.44 12.89 34.48
CA LEU A 301 1.22 13.94 33.83
C LEU A 301 0.34 14.88 33.02
N LEU A 302 -0.64 14.33 32.28
CA LEU A 302 -1.69 15.10 31.59
C LEU A 302 -2.58 15.87 32.59
N ALA A 303 -2.86 15.27 33.76
CA ALA A 303 -3.67 15.90 34.78
C ALA A 303 -2.99 17.12 35.41
N ARG A 304 -1.68 17.06 35.65
CA ARG A 304 -0.86 18.13 36.21
C ARG A 304 -0.42 19.17 35.17
N GLY A 305 -0.63 18.89 33.88
CA GLY A 305 -0.17 19.75 32.77
C GLY A 305 1.34 19.68 32.51
N GLU A 306 2.02 18.68 33.06
CA GLU A 306 3.45 18.43 32.89
C GLU A 306 3.75 17.86 31.51
N LEU A 307 2.76 17.15 30.90
CA LEU A 307 2.83 16.62 29.56
C LEU A 307 1.86 17.37 28.64
N ARG A 308 2.35 17.88 27.52
CA ARG A 308 1.55 18.35 26.38
C ARG A 308 1.67 17.35 25.26
N CYS A 309 0.52 16.80 24.85
CA CYS A 309 0.47 15.70 23.91
C CYS A 309 -0.47 16.00 22.75
N ILE A 310 -0.07 15.64 21.55
CA ILE A 310 -0.92 15.55 20.36
C ILE A 310 -1.13 14.08 20.10
N GLY A 311 -2.37 13.62 20.08
CA GLY A 311 -2.71 12.25 19.73
C GLY A 311 -3.25 12.16 18.31
N ALA A 312 -3.06 11.01 17.63
CA ALA A 312 -3.79 10.67 16.42
C ALA A 312 -4.45 9.31 16.58
N THR A 313 -5.66 9.14 16.05
CA THR A 313 -6.43 7.88 16.13
C THR A 313 -7.59 7.88 15.12
N THR A 314 -8.28 6.74 14.98
CA THR A 314 -9.53 6.65 14.22
C THR A 314 -10.74 7.01 15.10
N LEU A 315 -11.89 7.28 14.49
CA LEU A 315 -13.12 7.60 15.22
C LEU A 315 -13.60 6.44 16.08
N ASN A 316 -13.50 5.22 15.58
CA ASN A 316 -13.92 4.02 16.30
C ASN A 316 -13.07 3.76 17.55
N GLU A 317 -11.76 3.93 17.41
CA GLU A 317 -10.80 3.77 18.51
C GLU A 317 -10.91 4.90 19.53
N TYR A 318 -11.13 6.12 19.08
CA TYR A 318 -11.40 7.25 19.96
C TYR A 318 -12.60 6.98 20.87
N ARG A 319 -13.73 6.57 20.29
CA ARG A 319 -14.95 6.21 21.04
C ARG A 319 -14.74 5.03 21.99
N LYS A 320 -13.97 4.04 21.57
CA LYS A 320 -13.74 2.82 22.35
C LYS A 320 -12.81 3.04 23.53
N TYR A 321 -11.74 3.82 23.38
CA TYR A 321 -10.65 3.89 24.35
C TYR A 321 -10.50 5.25 25.05
N ILE A 322 -10.79 6.37 24.36
CA ILE A 322 -10.57 7.72 24.93
C ILE A 322 -11.87 8.29 25.50
N GLU A 323 -12.96 8.26 24.74
CA GLU A 323 -14.25 8.82 25.16
C GLU A 323 -14.86 8.09 26.36
N LYS A 324 -14.61 6.79 26.49
CA LYS A 324 -15.06 6.00 27.65
C LYS A 324 -14.27 6.27 28.92
N ASP A 325 -13.08 6.81 28.83
CA ASP A 325 -12.24 7.15 29.97
C ASP A 325 -12.41 8.61 30.35
N THR A 326 -13.18 8.86 31.40
CA THR A 326 -13.53 10.23 31.86
C THR A 326 -12.32 11.10 32.23
N ALA A 327 -11.17 10.49 32.56
CA ALA A 327 -9.95 11.22 32.87
C ALA A 327 -9.28 11.73 31.58
N LEU A 328 -9.28 10.94 30.53
CA LEU A 328 -8.72 11.30 29.22
C LEU A 328 -9.63 12.21 28.43
N GLU A 329 -10.95 11.96 28.42
CA GLU A 329 -11.96 12.80 27.77
C GLU A 329 -11.89 14.28 28.22
N ARG A 330 -11.62 14.49 29.51
CA ARG A 330 -11.48 15.84 30.09
C ARG A 330 -10.14 16.52 29.74
N ARG A 331 -9.18 15.81 29.15
CA ARG A 331 -7.83 16.31 28.85
C ARG A 331 -7.58 16.46 27.34
N PHE A 332 -8.19 15.61 26.56
CA PHE A 332 -8.11 15.64 25.11
C PHE A 332 -9.23 16.45 24.48
N GLN A 333 -8.91 17.15 23.39
CA GLN A 333 -9.88 17.88 22.58
C GLN A 333 -9.84 17.33 21.16
N PRO A 334 -10.97 16.80 20.64
CA PRO A 334 -11.01 16.24 19.30
C PRO A 334 -10.83 17.32 18.22
N VAL A 335 -10.07 16.97 17.19
CA VAL A 335 -9.92 17.68 15.92
C VAL A 335 -10.25 16.69 14.83
N MET A 336 -11.35 16.89 14.12
CA MET A 336 -11.76 16.01 13.04
C MET A 336 -10.91 16.26 11.80
N VAL A 337 -10.37 15.20 11.24
CA VAL A 337 -9.55 15.21 10.01
C VAL A 337 -10.31 14.40 8.95
N GLY A 338 -10.98 15.13 8.06
CA GLY A 338 -11.73 14.52 6.96
C GLY A 338 -10.84 14.09 5.80
N GLU A 339 -11.39 13.24 4.94
CA GLU A 339 -10.79 12.93 3.64
C GLU A 339 -10.75 14.21 2.79
N PRO A 340 -9.62 14.57 2.16
CA PRO A 340 -9.55 15.73 1.28
C PRO A 340 -10.34 15.48 -0.01
N THR A 341 -10.74 16.56 -0.67
CA THR A 341 -11.37 16.48 -2.00
C THR A 341 -10.37 16.04 -3.06
N VAL A 342 -10.87 15.68 -4.25
CA VAL A 342 -9.99 15.35 -5.39
C VAL A 342 -9.12 16.55 -5.77
N GLU A 343 -9.68 17.78 -5.76
CA GLU A 343 -8.94 19.01 -6.05
C GLU A 343 -7.85 19.29 -5.02
N ASP A 344 -8.14 19.11 -3.73
CA ASP A 344 -7.14 19.25 -2.66
C ASP A 344 -6.04 18.20 -2.82
N THR A 345 -6.42 16.97 -3.16
CA THR A 345 -5.47 15.88 -3.41
C THR A 345 -4.54 16.17 -4.59
N ILE A 346 -5.06 16.71 -5.70
CA ILE A 346 -4.23 17.14 -6.83
C ILE A 346 -3.22 18.21 -6.38
N SER A 347 -3.65 19.15 -5.55
CA SER A 347 -2.78 20.20 -5.02
C SER A 347 -1.69 19.61 -4.11
N ILE A 348 -2.03 18.63 -3.27
CA ILE A 348 -1.08 17.89 -2.43
C ILE A 348 -0.06 17.16 -3.31
N LEU A 349 -0.51 16.40 -4.31
CA LEU A 349 0.36 15.67 -5.23
C LEU A 349 1.31 16.60 -6.00
N ARG A 350 0.83 17.77 -6.45
CA ARG A 350 1.69 18.80 -7.07
C ARG A 350 2.79 19.30 -6.14
N GLY A 351 2.47 19.47 -4.86
CA GLY A 351 3.45 19.88 -3.86
C GLY A 351 4.48 18.79 -3.51
N LEU A 352 4.14 17.53 -3.68
CA LEU A 352 5.02 16.39 -3.44
C LEU A 352 5.82 15.99 -4.70
N LYS A 353 5.38 16.42 -5.87
CA LYS A 353 5.91 16.01 -7.19
C LYS A 353 7.43 16.05 -7.25
N ASP A 354 8.04 17.20 -6.96
CA ASP A 354 9.49 17.40 -7.10
C ASP A 354 10.29 16.41 -6.26
N ARG A 355 9.81 16.07 -5.05
CA ARG A 355 10.46 15.10 -4.17
C ARG A 355 10.39 13.68 -4.72
N TYR A 356 9.23 13.28 -5.26
CA TYR A 356 9.08 11.97 -5.90
C TYR A 356 9.91 11.86 -7.18
N GLU A 357 9.96 12.94 -7.98
CA GLU A 357 10.83 13.00 -9.16
C GLU A 357 12.31 12.84 -8.80
N VAL A 358 12.77 13.49 -7.74
CA VAL A 358 14.16 13.36 -7.24
C VAL A 358 14.41 11.95 -6.69
N HIS A 359 13.47 11.42 -5.89
CA HIS A 359 13.63 10.10 -5.27
C HIS A 359 13.71 8.97 -6.30
N HIS A 360 12.80 8.97 -7.27
CA HIS A 360 12.74 7.92 -8.30
C HIS A 360 13.62 8.22 -9.51
N GLY A 361 13.99 9.47 -9.73
CA GLY A 361 14.77 9.91 -10.88
C GLY A 361 14.01 9.82 -12.20
N VAL A 362 12.69 10.01 -12.15
CA VAL A 362 11.79 10.02 -13.31
C VAL A 362 10.94 11.28 -13.28
N ARG A 363 10.46 11.72 -14.43
CA ARG A 363 9.56 12.86 -14.54
C ARG A 363 8.12 12.43 -14.35
N ILE A 364 7.30 13.23 -13.65
CA ILE A 364 5.88 12.96 -13.44
C ILE A 364 5.06 14.05 -14.12
N ARG A 365 4.23 13.67 -15.09
CA ARG A 365 3.35 14.62 -15.78
C ARG A 365 2.21 15.07 -14.87
N ASP A 366 1.76 16.32 -15.02
CA ASP A 366 0.61 16.82 -14.26
C ASP A 366 -0.65 15.98 -14.52
N ALA A 367 -0.84 15.52 -15.77
CA ALA A 367 -1.92 14.60 -16.12
C ALA A 367 -1.89 13.29 -15.30
N ALA A 368 -0.70 12.78 -14.94
CA ALA A 368 -0.57 11.60 -14.07
C ALA A 368 -1.04 11.90 -12.64
N LEU A 369 -0.76 13.09 -12.10
CA LEU A 369 -1.22 13.49 -10.77
C LEU A 369 -2.75 13.65 -10.73
N VAL A 370 -3.31 14.27 -11.75
CA VAL A 370 -4.76 14.39 -11.92
C VAL A 370 -5.40 13.00 -12.04
N ALA A 371 -4.81 12.12 -12.86
CA ALA A 371 -5.28 10.74 -13.01
C ALA A 371 -5.17 9.97 -11.69
N ALA A 372 -4.09 10.11 -10.93
CA ALA A 372 -3.91 9.43 -9.64
C ALA A 372 -5.00 9.83 -8.63
N ALA A 373 -5.32 11.12 -8.52
CA ALA A 373 -6.39 11.59 -7.64
C ALA A 373 -7.77 11.11 -8.11
N THR A 374 -8.11 11.29 -9.38
CA THR A 374 -9.44 10.97 -9.92
C THR A 374 -9.70 9.47 -10.01
N LEU A 375 -8.70 8.69 -10.50
CA LEU A 375 -8.86 7.25 -10.64
C LEU A 375 -8.84 6.54 -9.29
N SER A 376 -8.01 7.00 -8.33
CA SER A 376 -8.03 6.41 -6.98
C SER A 376 -9.34 6.69 -6.26
N ASP A 377 -9.88 7.89 -6.35
CA ASP A 377 -11.18 8.22 -5.77
C ASP A 377 -12.29 7.35 -6.35
N ARG A 378 -12.29 7.18 -7.67
CA ARG A 378 -13.32 6.44 -8.39
C ARG A 378 -13.21 4.92 -8.23
N TYR A 379 -11.99 4.36 -8.26
CA TYR A 379 -11.78 2.91 -8.41
C TYR A 379 -11.28 2.21 -7.14
N ILE A 380 -10.71 2.94 -6.17
CA ILE A 380 -10.19 2.40 -4.91
C ILE A 380 -11.06 2.87 -3.75
N SER A 381 -11.98 2.02 -3.32
CA SER A 381 -12.99 2.36 -2.30
C SER A 381 -12.63 1.91 -0.88
N ASP A 382 -11.60 1.09 -0.71
CA ASP A 382 -11.17 0.52 0.58
C ASP A 382 -10.06 1.34 1.26
N ARG A 383 -9.59 2.41 0.61
CA ARG A 383 -8.57 3.35 1.10
C ARG A 383 -9.01 4.79 0.88
N PHE A 384 -8.41 5.73 1.60
CA PHE A 384 -8.79 7.14 1.60
C PHE A 384 -7.76 8.01 0.89
N LEU A 385 -8.21 9.15 0.35
CA LEU A 385 -7.36 10.22 -0.14
C LEU A 385 -6.68 10.93 1.06
N PRO A 386 -5.46 11.46 0.91
CA PRO A 386 -4.63 11.45 -0.31
C PRO A 386 -3.75 10.21 -0.47
N ASP A 387 -3.67 9.35 0.55
CA ASP A 387 -2.74 8.23 0.66
C ASP A 387 -2.80 7.30 -0.56
N LYS A 388 -4.02 6.85 -0.95
CA LYS A 388 -4.21 6.00 -2.13
C LYS A 388 -3.71 6.64 -3.44
N ALA A 389 -3.81 7.96 -3.58
CA ALA A 389 -3.33 8.66 -4.77
C ALA A 389 -1.80 8.84 -4.75
N ILE A 390 -1.23 9.10 -3.58
CA ILE A 390 0.22 9.18 -3.37
C ILE A 390 0.86 7.84 -3.70
N ASP A 391 0.33 6.75 -3.19
CA ASP A 391 0.84 5.40 -3.43
C ASP A 391 0.79 5.01 -4.91
N LEU A 392 -0.25 5.44 -5.66
CA LEU A 392 -0.31 5.21 -7.10
C LEU A 392 0.82 5.91 -7.85
N VAL A 393 1.13 7.15 -7.46
CA VAL A 393 2.23 7.92 -8.07
C VAL A 393 3.57 7.27 -7.71
N ASP A 394 3.74 6.88 -6.45
CA ASP A 394 4.95 6.23 -5.96
C ASP A 394 5.20 4.89 -6.68
N GLU A 395 4.19 4.01 -6.77
CA GLU A 395 4.32 2.72 -7.45
C GLU A 395 4.57 2.90 -8.97
N ALA A 396 3.88 3.84 -9.62
CA ALA A 396 4.08 4.09 -11.04
C ALA A 396 5.49 4.61 -11.33
N ALA A 397 6.01 5.52 -10.48
CA ALA A 397 7.35 6.05 -10.58
C ALA A 397 8.42 4.97 -10.28
N ALA A 398 8.21 4.16 -9.24
CA ALA A 398 9.09 3.04 -8.90
C ALA A 398 9.15 2.00 -10.02
N LYS A 399 8.00 1.70 -10.65
CA LYS A 399 7.93 0.78 -11.79
C LYS A 399 8.70 1.32 -12.98
N LEU A 400 8.48 2.57 -13.36
CA LEU A 400 9.17 3.20 -14.47
C LEU A 400 10.68 3.24 -14.24
N ARG A 401 11.11 3.57 -13.01
CA ARG A 401 12.52 3.47 -12.61
C ARG A 401 13.08 2.06 -12.83
N THR A 402 12.34 1.03 -12.41
CA THR A 402 12.75 -0.37 -12.58
C THR A 402 12.83 -0.74 -14.07
N GLU A 403 11.90 -0.26 -14.90
CA GLU A 403 11.93 -0.45 -16.35
C GLU A 403 13.16 0.22 -17.00
N ILE A 404 13.55 1.41 -16.53
CA ILE A 404 14.76 2.11 -17.00
C ILE A 404 16.04 1.37 -16.58
N GLU A 405 16.07 0.86 -15.34
CA GLU A 405 17.24 0.17 -14.78
C GLU A 405 17.37 -1.28 -15.27
N SER A 406 16.28 -1.91 -15.71
CA SER A 406 16.22 -3.29 -16.20
C SER A 406 16.35 -3.37 -17.72
N MET A 407 16.65 -4.57 -18.21
CA MET A 407 16.74 -4.86 -19.65
C MET A 407 15.36 -4.74 -20.29
N PRO A 408 15.20 -3.99 -21.41
CA PRO A 408 13.94 -3.88 -22.13
C PRO A 408 13.47 -5.22 -22.69
N ALA A 409 12.14 -5.41 -22.77
CA ALA A 409 11.53 -6.67 -23.23
C ALA A 409 12.02 -7.13 -24.61
N PRO A 410 12.16 -6.26 -25.64
CA PRO A 410 12.67 -6.68 -26.94
C PRO A 410 14.09 -7.27 -26.88
N LEU A 411 14.94 -6.70 -26.02
CA LEU A 411 16.32 -7.18 -25.86
C LEU A 411 16.35 -8.51 -25.08
N ASP A 412 15.49 -8.67 -24.07
CA ASP A 412 15.35 -9.92 -23.32
C ASP A 412 14.80 -11.06 -24.21
N GLU A 413 13.86 -10.76 -25.11
CA GLU A 413 13.34 -11.73 -26.09
C GLU A 413 14.43 -12.21 -27.04
N ILE A 414 15.23 -11.30 -27.60
CA ILE A 414 16.37 -11.67 -28.45
C ILE A 414 17.35 -12.52 -27.67
N ARG A 415 17.67 -12.15 -26.44
CA ARG A 415 18.58 -12.92 -25.59
C ARG A 415 18.07 -14.34 -25.31
N ARG A 416 16.78 -14.50 -25.05
CA ARG A 416 16.16 -15.82 -24.84
C ARG A 416 16.17 -16.64 -26.10
N LYS A 417 15.86 -16.05 -27.27
CA LYS A 417 15.97 -16.72 -28.55
C LYS A 417 17.39 -17.15 -28.84
N MET A 418 18.38 -16.30 -28.63
CA MET A 418 19.79 -16.66 -28.80
C MET A 418 20.19 -17.84 -27.92
N LEU A 419 19.76 -17.84 -26.63
CA LEU A 419 20.02 -18.96 -25.73
C LEU A 419 19.39 -20.27 -26.23
N GLN A 420 18.19 -20.22 -26.79
CA GLN A 420 17.53 -21.39 -27.40
C GLN A 420 18.29 -21.88 -28.60
N LEU A 421 18.70 -20.99 -29.51
CA LEU A 421 19.50 -21.32 -30.68
C LEU A 421 20.88 -21.85 -30.29
N ASP A 422 21.50 -21.38 -29.21
CA ASP A 422 22.76 -21.96 -28.68
C ASP A 422 22.59 -23.43 -28.27
N ILE A 423 21.46 -23.76 -27.61
CA ILE A 423 21.17 -25.15 -27.22
C ILE A 423 20.94 -26.04 -28.46
N GLU A 424 20.20 -25.53 -29.45
CA GLU A 424 19.93 -26.24 -30.70
C GLU A 424 21.22 -26.43 -31.54
N GLU A 425 22.09 -25.39 -31.58
CA GLU A 425 23.39 -25.45 -32.24
C GLU A 425 24.27 -26.55 -31.64
N GLU A 426 24.35 -26.63 -30.31
CA GLU A 426 25.13 -27.66 -29.61
C GLU A 426 24.56 -29.08 -29.81
N ALA A 427 23.24 -29.21 -30.01
CA ALA A 427 22.59 -30.48 -30.34
C ALA A 427 22.94 -30.92 -31.78
N LEU A 428 22.76 -30.01 -32.76
CA LEU A 428 22.98 -30.26 -34.18
C LEU A 428 24.47 -30.52 -34.52
N LYS A 429 25.41 -29.89 -33.80
CA LYS A 429 26.86 -30.19 -33.97
C LYS A 429 27.23 -31.63 -33.68
N LYS A 430 26.44 -32.39 -32.94
CA LYS A 430 26.69 -33.79 -32.62
C LYS A 430 26.16 -34.75 -33.69
N GLU A 431 25.32 -34.25 -34.61
CA GLU A 431 24.76 -35.03 -35.71
C GLU A 431 25.63 -34.88 -36.98
N THR A 432 25.70 -35.94 -37.82
CA THR A 432 26.62 -35.99 -38.96
C THR A 432 25.91 -36.05 -40.30
N ASP A 433 24.59 -36.17 -40.34
CA ASP A 433 23.77 -36.23 -41.54
C ASP A 433 23.70 -34.90 -42.32
N GLU A 434 23.40 -34.93 -43.59
CA GLU A 434 23.44 -33.78 -44.50
C GLU A 434 22.30 -32.78 -44.18
N ASP A 435 21.13 -33.27 -43.80
CA ASP A 435 19.98 -32.45 -43.40
C ASP A 435 20.27 -31.64 -42.11
N SER A 436 21.01 -32.22 -41.16
CA SER A 436 21.43 -31.55 -39.93
C SER A 436 22.46 -30.47 -40.18
N LYS A 437 23.33 -30.63 -41.18
CA LYS A 437 24.28 -29.61 -41.59
C LYS A 437 23.63 -28.41 -42.28
N GLU A 438 22.62 -28.62 -43.12
CA GLU A 438 21.86 -27.50 -43.71
C GLU A 438 21.09 -26.72 -42.66
N LYS A 439 20.45 -27.41 -41.71
CA LYS A 439 19.77 -26.78 -40.56
C LYS A 439 20.77 -26.00 -39.69
N LEU A 440 21.94 -26.56 -39.41
CA LEU A 440 22.99 -25.88 -38.66
C LEU A 440 23.44 -24.57 -39.35
N ALA A 441 23.63 -24.60 -40.68
CA ALA A 441 24.00 -23.42 -41.44
C ALA A 441 22.92 -22.32 -41.39
N ALA A 442 21.65 -22.70 -41.52
CA ALA A 442 20.53 -21.80 -41.42
C ALA A 442 20.42 -21.16 -39.99
N LEU A 443 20.60 -22.01 -38.98
CA LEU A 443 20.56 -21.58 -37.57
C LEU A 443 21.70 -20.62 -37.23
N VAL A 444 22.91 -20.86 -37.73
CA VAL A 444 24.05 -19.95 -37.53
C VAL A 444 23.77 -18.60 -38.20
N ALA A 445 23.20 -18.59 -39.42
CA ALA A 445 22.84 -17.33 -40.09
C ALA A 445 21.75 -16.55 -39.34
N GLU A 446 20.73 -17.23 -38.80
CA GLU A 446 19.70 -16.63 -37.96
C GLU A 446 20.30 -16.05 -36.68
N LYS A 447 21.17 -16.79 -36.01
CA LYS A 447 21.89 -16.36 -34.82
C LYS A 447 22.75 -15.11 -35.04
N GLU A 448 23.49 -15.06 -36.18
CA GLU A 448 24.28 -13.88 -36.56
C GLU A 448 23.39 -12.65 -36.79
N SER A 449 22.23 -12.81 -37.44
CA SER A 449 21.26 -11.76 -37.64
C SER A 449 20.69 -11.23 -36.33
N LEU A 450 20.29 -12.12 -35.42
CA LEU A 450 19.76 -11.75 -34.09
C LEU A 450 20.84 -11.12 -33.20
N HIS A 451 22.09 -11.56 -33.31
CA HIS A 451 23.23 -10.97 -32.62
C HIS A 451 23.46 -9.51 -33.06
N ALA A 452 23.45 -9.26 -34.38
CA ALA A 452 23.60 -7.91 -34.93
C ALA A 452 22.45 -6.98 -34.55
N GLU A 453 21.20 -7.50 -34.52
CA GLU A 453 20.03 -6.78 -34.04
C GLU A 453 20.12 -6.48 -32.54
N GLY A 454 20.49 -7.50 -31.74
CA GLY A 454 20.67 -7.37 -30.29
C GLY A 454 21.74 -6.36 -29.93
N GLN A 455 22.87 -6.31 -30.64
CA GLN A 455 23.91 -5.30 -30.41
C GLN A 455 23.40 -3.87 -30.65
N LYS A 456 22.68 -3.66 -31.77
CA LYS A 456 22.10 -2.32 -32.07
C LYS A 456 21.11 -1.87 -31.01
N LEU A 457 20.26 -2.77 -30.55
CA LEU A 457 19.29 -2.47 -29.50
C LEU A 457 19.99 -2.22 -28.15
N GLN A 458 21.04 -2.96 -27.85
CA GLN A 458 21.83 -2.77 -26.63
C GLN A 458 22.55 -1.42 -26.62
N GLU A 459 23.21 -1.03 -27.71
CA GLU A 459 23.86 0.28 -27.83
C GLU A 459 22.84 1.43 -27.69
N LYS A 460 21.67 1.28 -28.30
CA LYS A 460 20.59 2.25 -28.20
C LYS A 460 20.10 2.37 -26.75
N TRP A 461 19.82 1.25 -26.10
CA TRP A 461 19.39 1.20 -24.69
C TRP A 461 20.42 1.79 -23.74
N GLU A 462 21.69 1.42 -23.87
CA GLU A 462 22.77 1.96 -23.04
C GLU A 462 22.93 3.47 -23.23
N GLY A 463 22.78 3.97 -24.47
CA GLY A 463 22.82 5.39 -24.78
C GLY A 463 21.67 6.16 -24.16
N GLU A 464 20.44 5.66 -24.25
CA GLU A 464 19.26 6.25 -23.60
C GLU A 464 19.40 6.24 -22.07
N LYS A 465 19.79 5.10 -21.49
CA LYS A 465 20.00 4.94 -20.05
C LYS A 465 21.03 5.93 -19.49
N GLN A 466 22.16 6.11 -20.18
CA GLN A 466 23.21 7.06 -19.75
C GLN A 466 22.72 8.51 -19.80
N ALA A 467 21.92 8.87 -20.78
CA ALA A 467 21.35 10.20 -20.88
C ALA A 467 20.35 10.49 -19.74
N ILE A 468 19.48 9.53 -19.43
CA ILE A 468 18.54 9.63 -18.29
C ILE A 468 19.32 9.75 -16.96
N LEU A 469 20.38 8.97 -16.77
CA LEU A 469 21.20 9.04 -15.56
C LEU A 469 21.90 10.42 -15.40
N ARG A 470 22.33 11.06 -16.50
CA ARG A 470 22.90 12.43 -16.45
C ARG A 470 21.85 13.46 -16.04
N VAL A 471 20.65 13.41 -16.61
CA VAL A 471 19.53 14.30 -16.22
C VAL A 471 19.20 14.12 -14.73
N ARG A 472 19.15 12.88 -14.27
CA ARG A 472 18.93 12.56 -12.85
C ARG A 472 20.01 13.15 -11.94
N ALA A 473 21.28 13.03 -12.32
CA ALA A 473 22.39 13.59 -11.53
C ALA A 473 22.30 15.12 -11.41
N ILE A 474 21.93 15.81 -12.50
CA ILE A 474 21.75 17.28 -12.48
C ILE A 474 20.57 17.66 -11.59
N LYS A 475 19.43 16.98 -11.66
CA LYS A 475 18.26 17.25 -10.80
C LYS A 475 18.58 17.06 -9.32
N LYS A 476 19.35 16.03 -8.98
CA LYS A 476 19.79 15.79 -7.61
C LYS A 476 20.70 16.93 -7.10
N GLU A 477 21.64 17.38 -7.92
CA GLU A 477 22.51 18.50 -7.58
C GLU A 477 21.72 19.82 -7.40
N MET A 478 20.68 20.03 -8.20
CA MET A 478 19.78 21.18 -8.05
C MET A 478 18.98 21.12 -6.74
N ASP A 479 18.53 19.95 -6.30
CA ASP A 479 17.79 19.79 -5.05
C ASP A 479 18.69 20.01 -3.82
N GLU A 480 19.92 19.47 -3.85
CA GLU A 480 20.94 19.75 -2.83
C GLU A 480 21.24 21.24 -2.72
N LEU A 481 21.40 21.93 -3.85
CA LEU A 481 21.61 23.38 -3.91
C LEU A 481 20.40 24.19 -3.39
N ARG A 482 19.17 23.77 -3.65
CA ARG A 482 17.96 24.39 -3.07
C ARG A 482 17.97 24.27 -1.55
N GLY A 483 18.34 23.10 -1.03
CA GLY A 483 18.49 22.89 0.41
C GLY A 483 19.56 23.80 1.03
N GLU A 484 20.72 23.95 0.37
CA GLU A 484 21.79 24.90 0.82
C GLU A 484 21.30 26.36 0.77
N MET A 485 20.58 26.75 -0.26
CA MET A 485 20.04 28.11 -0.41
C MET A 485 19.04 28.42 0.72
N GLU A 486 18.09 27.54 1.00
CA GLU A 486 17.15 27.74 2.10
C GLU A 486 17.83 27.76 3.49
N ALA A 487 18.90 26.96 3.67
CA ALA A 487 19.68 26.98 4.89
C ALA A 487 20.46 28.31 5.04
N ALA A 488 21.01 28.84 3.94
CA ALA A 488 21.70 30.12 3.94
C ALA A 488 20.74 31.30 4.19
N GLU A 489 19.52 31.26 3.62
CA GLU A 489 18.48 32.26 3.88
C GLU A 489 18.06 32.28 5.34
N ARG A 490 17.84 31.11 5.95
CA ARG A 490 17.51 30.97 7.38
C ARG A 490 18.64 31.46 8.31
N ALA A 491 19.90 31.25 7.89
CA ALA A 491 21.07 31.74 8.60
C ALA A 491 21.35 33.24 8.34
N GLN A 492 20.45 33.94 7.61
CA GLN A 492 20.62 35.36 7.19
C GLN A 492 21.90 35.60 6.38
N ASN A 493 22.49 34.58 5.78
CA ASN A 493 23.64 34.70 4.89
C ASN A 493 23.18 34.99 3.46
N LEU A 494 22.70 36.25 3.26
CA LEU A 494 22.14 36.68 1.98
C LEU A 494 23.16 36.66 0.83
N ALA A 495 24.47 36.83 1.14
CA ALA A 495 25.53 36.77 0.15
C ALA A 495 25.64 35.36 -0.47
N ARG A 496 25.65 34.34 0.39
CA ARG A 496 25.70 32.93 -0.03
C ARG A 496 24.41 32.52 -0.75
N ALA A 497 23.25 32.90 -0.23
CA ALA A 497 21.97 32.64 -0.87
C ALA A 497 21.88 33.25 -2.28
N SER A 498 22.37 34.50 -2.46
CA SER A 498 22.42 35.18 -3.76
C SER A 498 23.39 34.50 -4.73
N GLU A 499 24.56 34.08 -4.28
CA GLU A 499 25.55 33.34 -5.08
C GLU A 499 24.96 32.03 -5.64
N LEU A 500 24.28 31.27 -4.78
CA LEU A 500 23.62 30.02 -5.18
C LEU A 500 22.47 30.28 -6.15
N LYS A 501 21.61 31.24 -5.85
CA LYS A 501 20.40 31.56 -6.63
C LYS A 501 20.70 32.14 -7.99
N TYR A 502 21.64 33.05 -8.10
CA TYR A 502 21.92 33.80 -9.35
C TYR A 502 23.18 33.33 -10.07
N GLY A 503 24.00 32.50 -9.42
CA GLY A 503 25.20 31.93 -10.01
C GLY A 503 25.01 30.45 -10.41
N LYS A 504 24.99 29.57 -9.42
CA LYS A 504 25.01 28.13 -9.67
C LYS A 504 23.69 27.55 -10.20
N MET A 505 22.54 28.01 -9.69
CA MET A 505 21.24 27.47 -10.10
C MET A 505 20.98 27.67 -11.58
N PRO A 506 21.17 28.88 -12.19
CA PRO A 506 20.95 29.08 -13.63
C PRO A 506 21.90 28.26 -14.52
N GLU A 507 23.12 27.95 -14.04
CA GLU A 507 24.03 27.08 -14.78
C GLU A 507 23.53 25.64 -14.86
N LEU A 508 22.98 25.14 -13.76
CA LEU A 508 22.40 23.79 -13.73
C LEU A 508 21.10 23.72 -14.50
N GLU A 509 20.25 24.76 -14.43
CA GLU A 509 19.02 24.86 -15.23
C GLU A 509 19.32 24.83 -16.71
N LYS A 510 20.39 25.54 -17.15
CA LYS A 510 20.84 25.50 -18.53
C LYS A 510 21.35 24.12 -18.95
N LYS A 511 22.18 23.49 -18.10
CA LYS A 511 22.66 22.13 -18.37
C LYS A 511 21.51 21.12 -18.46
N LEU A 512 20.51 21.25 -17.58
CA LEU A 512 19.31 20.42 -17.61
C LEU A 512 18.54 20.61 -18.92
N ALA A 513 18.31 21.86 -19.33
CA ALA A 513 17.62 22.17 -20.58
C ALA A 513 18.37 21.64 -21.82
N ASP A 514 19.69 21.75 -21.84
CA ASP A 514 20.53 21.24 -22.92
C ASP A 514 20.48 19.70 -23.00
N GLU A 515 20.53 18.97 -21.85
CA GLU A 515 20.41 17.49 -21.84
C GLU A 515 18.97 17.04 -22.18
N GLU A 516 17.94 17.71 -21.68
CA GLU A 516 16.54 17.42 -22.02
C GLU A 516 16.26 17.66 -23.52
N ALA A 517 16.83 18.73 -24.09
CA ALA A 517 16.73 18.98 -25.53
C ALA A 517 17.47 17.94 -26.36
N ALA A 518 18.63 17.46 -25.89
CA ALA A 518 19.38 16.40 -26.55
C ALA A 518 18.65 15.04 -26.53
N LEU A 519 17.91 14.76 -25.44
CA LEU A 519 17.03 13.60 -25.33
C LEU A 519 15.85 13.71 -26.29
N THR A 520 15.18 14.86 -26.31
CA THR A 520 14.02 15.11 -27.18
C THR A 520 14.41 15.08 -28.66
N ALA A 521 15.58 15.60 -29.03
CA ALA A 521 16.07 15.61 -30.42
C ALA A 521 16.41 14.19 -30.94
N LYS A 522 16.73 13.25 -30.05
CA LYS A 522 16.95 11.83 -30.39
C LYS A 522 15.64 11.03 -30.46
N ALA A 523 14.52 11.62 -30.03
CA ALA A 523 13.21 10.99 -29.96
C ALA A 523 12.45 10.84 -31.29
N ASP A 524 13.00 11.30 -32.42
CA ASP A 524 12.42 11.13 -33.78
C ASP A 524 12.43 9.67 -34.30
N GLY A 525 12.79 8.71 -33.49
CA GLY A 525 12.66 7.27 -33.71
C GLY A 525 12.16 6.59 -32.43
N GLU A 526 11.46 5.49 -32.53
CA GLU A 526 10.91 4.70 -31.42
C GLU A 526 11.84 4.67 -30.19
N GLN A 527 11.50 5.42 -29.16
CA GLN A 527 12.20 5.36 -27.85
C GLN A 527 11.99 4.00 -27.22
N MET A 528 13.06 3.36 -26.75
CA MET A 528 12.98 2.10 -26.02
C MET A 528 12.61 2.32 -24.56
N LEU A 529 13.04 3.44 -23.98
CA LEU A 529 12.80 3.76 -22.57
C LEU A 529 11.84 4.96 -22.45
N LYS A 530 10.80 4.79 -21.67
CA LYS A 530 9.90 5.86 -21.28
C LYS A 530 10.53 6.63 -20.12
N GLU A 531 10.49 7.96 -20.16
CA GLU A 531 11.14 8.81 -19.15
C GLU A 531 10.16 9.47 -18.19
N GLU A 532 8.89 9.47 -18.56
CA GLU A 532 7.85 10.20 -17.84
C GLU A 532 6.70 9.30 -17.44
N VAL A 533 6.26 9.44 -16.19
CA VAL A 533 5.02 8.83 -15.69
C VAL A 533 3.84 9.59 -16.28
N GLY A 534 3.03 8.92 -17.06
CA GLY A 534 1.82 9.44 -17.66
C GLY A 534 0.56 8.89 -17.03
N GLU A 535 -0.58 9.34 -17.52
CA GLU A 535 -1.91 8.87 -17.11
C GLU A 535 -2.10 7.37 -17.30
N GLU A 536 -1.55 6.80 -18.40
CA GLU A 536 -1.62 5.36 -18.68
C GLU A 536 -0.88 4.50 -17.65
N ASP A 537 0.23 5.01 -17.09
CA ASP A 537 1.01 4.28 -16.10
C ASP A 537 0.23 4.19 -14.79
N ILE A 538 -0.40 5.29 -14.39
CA ILE A 538 -1.33 5.32 -13.24
C ILE A 538 -2.50 4.37 -13.48
N ALA A 539 -3.15 4.43 -14.65
CA ALA A 539 -4.25 3.55 -15.00
C ALA A 539 -3.83 2.06 -14.96
N ARG A 540 -2.59 1.75 -15.34
CA ARG A 540 -2.03 0.39 -15.27
C ARG A 540 -1.83 -0.08 -13.83
N VAL A 541 -1.41 0.80 -12.92
CA VAL A 541 -1.29 0.49 -11.49
C VAL A 541 -2.68 0.27 -10.89
N VAL A 542 -3.63 1.17 -11.16
CA VAL A 542 -5.02 1.02 -10.71
C VAL A 542 -5.62 -0.30 -11.22
N SER A 543 -5.38 -0.65 -12.49
CA SER A 543 -5.84 -1.92 -13.05
C SER A 543 -5.27 -3.14 -12.33
N ARG A 544 -4.02 -3.07 -11.89
CA ARG A 544 -3.37 -4.14 -11.11
C ARG A 544 -3.98 -4.28 -9.72
N TRP A 545 -4.24 -3.17 -9.04
CA TRP A 545 -4.79 -3.19 -7.68
C TRP A 545 -6.24 -3.63 -7.64
N THR A 546 -7.02 -3.14 -8.59
CA THR A 546 -8.48 -3.37 -8.61
C THR A 546 -8.92 -4.55 -9.45
N GLY A 547 -8.05 -5.04 -10.34
CA GLY A 547 -8.40 -6.04 -11.36
C GLY A 547 -9.27 -5.48 -12.50
N ILE A 548 -9.49 -4.15 -12.57
CA ILE A 548 -10.32 -3.48 -13.57
C ILE A 548 -9.43 -3.05 -14.74
N PRO A 549 -9.77 -3.31 -16.00
CA PRO A 549 -8.95 -2.92 -17.15
C PRO A 549 -9.04 -1.41 -17.46
N VAL A 550 -8.65 -0.56 -16.51
CA VAL A 550 -8.78 0.91 -16.58
C VAL A 550 -8.06 1.50 -17.79
N THR A 551 -6.92 0.92 -18.20
CA THR A 551 -6.17 1.34 -19.38
C THR A 551 -6.98 1.21 -20.67
N LYS A 552 -7.77 0.14 -20.81
CA LYS A 552 -8.66 -0.03 -21.96
C LYS A 552 -9.89 0.86 -21.90
N MET A 553 -10.31 1.23 -20.69
CA MET A 553 -11.45 2.13 -20.50
C MET A 553 -11.14 3.57 -20.86
N MET A 554 -9.88 4.02 -20.79
CA MET A 554 -9.48 5.39 -21.11
C MET A 554 -9.33 5.64 -22.62
N THR A 555 -8.82 4.66 -23.36
CA THR A 555 -8.52 4.75 -24.80
C THR A 555 -9.68 4.27 -25.70
N GLY A 556 -10.85 4.82 -25.60
CA GLY A 556 -11.98 4.44 -26.46
C GLY A 556 -13.30 4.25 -25.73
N GLU A 557 -13.37 4.56 -24.44
CA GLU A 557 -14.59 4.44 -23.65
C GLU A 557 -15.74 5.22 -24.31
N ARG A 558 -15.44 6.39 -24.83
CA ARG A 558 -16.44 7.26 -25.46
C ARG A 558 -17.01 6.69 -26.76
N GLU A 559 -16.14 6.12 -27.60
CA GLU A 559 -16.56 5.49 -28.86
C GLU A 559 -17.25 4.15 -28.62
N LYS A 560 -16.73 3.35 -27.67
CA LYS A 560 -17.37 2.07 -27.29
C LYS A 560 -18.75 2.27 -26.70
N LEU A 561 -18.94 3.28 -25.84
CA LEU A 561 -20.23 3.61 -25.25
C LEU A 561 -21.24 4.10 -26.28
N LEU A 562 -20.80 4.89 -27.27
CA LEU A 562 -21.66 5.33 -28.37
C LEU A 562 -22.08 4.19 -29.30
N ARG A 563 -21.28 3.11 -29.36
CA ARG A 563 -21.57 1.90 -30.17
C ARG A 563 -22.04 0.72 -29.31
N LEU A 564 -22.42 0.98 -28.04
CA LEU A 564 -22.79 -0.07 -27.10
C LEU A 564 -23.97 -0.90 -27.62
N GLU A 565 -24.97 -0.30 -28.24
CA GLU A 565 -26.11 -1.00 -28.85
C GLU A 565 -25.65 -1.98 -29.92
N ASP A 566 -24.79 -1.57 -30.83
CA ASP A 566 -24.26 -2.44 -31.90
C ASP A 566 -23.52 -3.65 -31.30
N VAL A 567 -22.68 -3.38 -30.30
CA VAL A 567 -21.91 -4.45 -29.62
C VAL A 567 -22.82 -5.44 -28.87
N LEU A 568 -23.89 -4.95 -28.25
CA LEU A 568 -24.85 -5.83 -27.57
C LEU A 568 -25.64 -6.67 -28.59
N HIS A 569 -26.00 -6.10 -29.75
CA HIS A 569 -26.68 -6.81 -30.82
C HIS A 569 -25.82 -7.86 -31.53
N GLU A 570 -24.48 -7.81 -31.41
CA GLU A 570 -23.62 -8.89 -31.93
C GLU A 570 -23.91 -10.26 -31.26
N ARG A 571 -24.43 -10.25 -30.04
CA ARG A 571 -24.71 -11.47 -29.24
C ARG A 571 -26.19 -11.65 -28.86
N VAL A 572 -26.91 -10.52 -28.72
CA VAL A 572 -28.32 -10.53 -28.31
C VAL A 572 -29.21 -10.26 -29.53
N VAL A 573 -30.03 -11.23 -29.93
CA VAL A 573 -30.87 -11.17 -31.11
C VAL A 573 -32.31 -10.86 -30.73
N GLY A 574 -32.95 -9.96 -31.46
CA GLY A 574 -34.40 -9.71 -31.41
C GLY A 574 -34.93 -9.04 -30.16
N GLN A 575 -34.09 -8.34 -29.38
CA GLN A 575 -34.46 -7.65 -28.13
C GLN A 575 -34.12 -6.16 -28.17
N ASP A 576 -34.43 -5.47 -29.27
CA ASP A 576 -34.01 -4.09 -29.54
C ASP A 576 -34.39 -3.13 -28.40
N GLU A 577 -35.61 -3.19 -27.87
CA GLU A 577 -36.06 -2.32 -26.79
C GLU A 577 -35.27 -2.54 -25.49
N ALA A 578 -34.89 -3.80 -25.21
CA ALA A 578 -34.10 -4.13 -24.05
C ALA A 578 -32.66 -3.59 -24.18
N VAL A 579 -32.05 -3.73 -25.35
CA VAL A 579 -30.72 -3.26 -25.65
C VAL A 579 -30.66 -1.74 -25.60
N THR A 580 -31.62 -1.05 -26.23
CA THR A 580 -31.68 0.43 -26.22
C THR A 580 -31.87 0.97 -24.79
N ALA A 581 -32.85 0.44 -24.03
CA ALA A 581 -33.11 0.89 -22.67
C ALA A 581 -31.87 0.75 -21.73
N VAL A 582 -31.16 -0.38 -21.83
CA VAL A 582 -29.93 -0.60 -21.06
C VAL A 582 -28.81 0.34 -21.49
N SER A 583 -28.60 0.48 -22.82
CA SER A 583 -27.55 1.34 -23.37
C SER A 583 -27.76 2.80 -23.00
N GLU A 584 -28.99 3.33 -23.12
CA GLU A 584 -29.31 4.69 -22.72
C GLU A 584 -29.13 4.95 -21.23
N ALA A 585 -29.53 4.01 -20.36
CA ALA A 585 -29.31 4.18 -18.92
C ALA A 585 -27.83 4.23 -18.54
N ILE A 586 -27.01 3.41 -19.21
CA ILE A 586 -25.57 3.40 -19.01
C ILE A 586 -24.94 4.70 -19.54
N LEU A 587 -25.36 5.18 -20.71
CA LEU A 587 -24.91 6.46 -21.27
C LEU A 587 -25.23 7.62 -20.33
N ARG A 588 -26.44 7.66 -19.75
CA ARG A 588 -26.83 8.70 -18.75
C ARG A 588 -25.94 8.65 -17.51
N ALA A 589 -25.65 7.46 -16.98
CA ALA A 589 -24.79 7.28 -15.81
C ALA A 589 -23.34 7.71 -16.10
N ARG A 590 -22.80 7.33 -17.25
CA ARG A 590 -21.43 7.66 -17.66
C ARG A 590 -21.26 9.13 -18.04
N ALA A 591 -22.31 9.79 -18.54
CA ALA A 591 -22.31 11.23 -18.79
C ALA A 591 -22.35 12.08 -17.49
N GLY A 592 -22.47 11.46 -16.31
CA GLY A 592 -22.51 12.18 -15.04
C GLY A 592 -23.86 12.87 -14.75
N ILE A 593 -24.91 12.55 -15.50
CA ILE A 593 -26.23 13.15 -15.34
C ILE A 593 -27.05 12.44 -14.25
N LYS A 594 -26.73 11.16 -13.97
CA LYS A 594 -27.38 10.36 -12.94
C LYS A 594 -26.85 10.72 -11.54
N ASP A 595 -27.68 10.49 -10.50
CA ASP A 595 -27.29 10.63 -9.09
C ASP A 595 -26.05 9.76 -8.79
N PRO A 596 -24.93 10.36 -8.36
CA PRO A 596 -23.68 9.64 -8.09
C PRO A 596 -23.78 8.66 -6.90
N ASN A 597 -24.84 8.74 -6.10
CA ASN A 597 -25.04 7.86 -4.96
C ASN A 597 -25.79 6.57 -5.30
N ARG A 598 -26.26 6.40 -6.53
CA ARG A 598 -27.00 5.21 -6.97
C ARG A 598 -26.12 4.31 -7.85
N PRO A 599 -26.46 3.00 -7.99
CA PRO A 599 -25.82 2.09 -8.94
C PRO A 599 -25.84 2.64 -10.38
N ILE A 600 -24.90 2.22 -11.25
CA ILE A 600 -24.85 2.62 -12.67
C ILE A 600 -26.20 2.39 -13.37
N GLY A 601 -26.84 1.24 -13.13
CA GLY A 601 -28.14 0.89 -13.66
C GLY A 601 -28.82 -0.16 -12.79
N SER A 602 -30.15 -0.14 -12.79
CA SER A 602 -30.95 -1.14 -12.10
C SER A 602 -32.14 -1.52 -12.97
N PHE A 603 -32.27 -2.80 -13.31
CA PHE A 603 -33.21 -3.28 -14.30
C PHE A 603 -33.98 -4.51 -13.80
N ILE A 604 -35.28 -4.63 -14.16
CA ILE A 604 -36.05 -5.87 -14.05
C ILE A 604 -36.29 -6.40 -15.47
N PHE A 605 -35.74 -7.58 -15.76
CA PHE A 605 -35.92 -8.27 -17.04
C PHE A 605 -37.02 -9.31 -16.90
N LEU A 606 -38.11 -9.13 -17.64
CA LEU A 606 -39.30 -9.98 -17.62
C LEU A 606 -39.43 -10.75 -18.91
N GLY A 607 -39.88 -11.98 -18.83
CA GLY A 607 -40.13 -12.76 -20.02
C GLY A 607 -39.89 -14.23 -19.87
N PRO A 608 -40.25 -15.05 -20.86
CA PRO A 608 -40.12 -16.51 -20.81
C PRO A 608 -38.64 -16.95 -20.73
N THR A 609 -38.46 -18.23 -20.45
CA THR A 609 -37.10 -18.80 -20.38
C THR A 609 -36.48 -18.89 -21.78
N GLY A 610 -35.16 -18.61 -21.88
CA GLY A 610 -34.42 -18.81 -23.13
C GLY A 610 -34.53 -17.69 -24.16
N VAL A 611 -35.07 -16.51 -23.81
CA VAL A 611 -35.19 -15.32 -24.69
C VAL A 611 -33.98 -14.38 -24.67
N GLY A 612 -32.92 -14.67 -23.89
CA GLY A 612 -31.69 -13.91 -23.90
C GLY A 612 -31.44 -13.02 -22.67
N LYS A 613 -32.26 -13.03 -21.61
CA LYS A 613 -32.11 -12.22 -20.39
C LYS A 613 -30.69 -12.32 -19.76
N THR A 614 -30.24 -13.55 -19.55
CA THR A 614 -28.90 -13.82 -18.96
C THR A 614 -27.78 -13.50 -19.96
N GLU A 615 -28.02 -13.68 -21.26
CA GLU A 615 -27.01 -13.38 -22.28
C GLU A 615 -26.76 -11.87 -22.40
N LEU A 616 -27.82 -11.05 -22.33
CA LEU A 616 -27.69 -9.60 -22.28
C LEU A 616 -26.86 -9.16 -21.06
N ALA A 617 -27.09 -9.77 -19.88
CA ALA A 617 -26.31 -9.47 -18.68
C ALA A 617 -24.83 -9.84 -18.84
N LYS A 618 -24.51 -10.97 -19.48
CA LYS A 618 -23.14 -11.39 -19.77
C LYS A 618 -22.44 -10.47 -20.77
N THR A 619 -23.13 -10.19 -21.89
CA THR A 619 -22.60 -9.30 -22.93
C THR A 619 -22.34 -7.91 -22.37
N LEU A 620 -23.23 -7.45 -21.49
CA LEU A 620 -23.06 -6.17 -20.81
C LEU A 620 -21.83 -6.17 -19.89
N ALA A 621 -21.61 -7.26 -19.13
CA ALA A 621 -20.42 -7.39 -18.28
C ALA A 621 -19.12 -7.36 -19.12
N GLU A 622 -19.11 -8.07 -20.24
CA GLU A 622 -17.98 -8.06 -21.18
C GLU A 622 -17.76 -6.69 -21.81
N SER A 623 -18.83 -6.02 -22.24
CA SER A 623 -18.74 -4.71 -22.90
C SER A 623 -18.30 -3.60 -21.94
N LEU A 624 -18.79 -3.60 -20.69
CA LEU A 624 -18.49 -2.56 -19.71
C LEU A 624 -17.20 -2.80 -18.94
N PHE A 625 -16.84 -4.06 -18.70
CA PHE A 625 -15.76 -4.45 -17.81
C PHE A 625 -14.73 -5.36 -18.47
N ASP A 626 -14.79 -5.56 -19.78
CA ASP A 626 -13.91 -6.38 -20.63
C ASP A 626 -13.75 -7.86 -20.16
N ASP A 627 -14.63 -8.36 -19.28
CA ASP A 627 -14.59 -9.74 -18.78
C ASP A 627 -16.00 -10.24 -18.41
N GLU A 628 -16.45 -11.31 -19.03
CA GLU A 628 -17.72 -11.99 -18.67
C GLU A 628 -17.75 -12.44 -17.19
N ARG A 629 -16.57 -12.70 -16.59
CA ARG A 629 -16.44 -13.09 -15.17
C ARG A 629 -16.72 -11.94 -14.21
N SER A 630 -16.82 -10.72 -14.71
CA SER A 630 -17.28 -9.56 -13.94
C SER A 630 -18.79 -9.58 -13.67
N MET A 631 -19.50 -10.66 -14.06
CA MET A 631 -20.88 -10.91 -13.68
C MET A 631 -20.94 -11.75 -12.39
N ILE A 632 -21.61 -11.22 -11.37
CA ILE A 632 -21.95 -11.91 -10.13
C ILE A 632 -23.37 -12.44 -10.27
N ARG A 633 -23.54 -13.76 -10.40
CA ARG A 633 -24.87 -14.39 -10.50
C ARG A 633 -25.27 -14.98 -9.17
N ILE A 634 -26.49 -14.62 -8.71
CA ILE A 634 -27.11 -15.13 -7.49
C ILE A 634 -28.52 -15.63 -7.86
N ASP A 635 -28.78 -16.91 -7.59
CA ASP A 635 -30.08 -17.50 -7.79
C ASP A 635 -30.97 -17.24 -6.56
N MET A 636 -32.05 -16.51 -6.76
CA MET A 636 -32.95 -16.13 -5.67
C MET A 636 -33.83 -17.28 -5.15
N SER A 637 -33.85 -18.40 -5.84
CA SER A 637 -34.49 -19.63 -5.34
C SER A 637 -33.77 -20.19 -4.08
N GLU A 638 -32.48 -19.86 -3.87
CA GLU A 638 -31.76 -20.21 -2.65
C GLU A 638 -32.09 -19.29 -1.46
N TYR A 639 -32.81 -18.20 -1.68
CA TYR A 639 -33.13 -17.16 -0.72
C TYR A 639 -34.64 -17.01 -0.44
N MET A 640 -35.35 -18.12 -0.49
CA MET A 640 -36.80 -18.18 -0.22
C MET A 640 -37.13 -18.05 1.28
N GLU A 641 -36.20 -18.41 2.15
CA GLU A 641 -36.40 -18.39 3.60
C GLU A 641 -35.74 -17.17 4.26
N LYS A 642 -36.29 -16.72 5.37
CA LYS A 642 -35.81 -15.57 6.12
C LYS A 642 -34.34 -15.72 6.56
N HIS A 643 -33.94 -16.93 6.95
CA HIS A 643 -32.56 -17.23 7.38
C HIS A 643 -31.55 -17.12 6.24
N SER A 644 -31.96 -17.32 5.00
CA SER A 644 -31.07 -17.24 3.84
C SER A 644 -30.61 -15.81 3.56
N VAL A 645 -31.38 -14.78 3.98
CA VAL A 645 -31.01 -13.37 3.77
C VAL A 645 -29.70 -13.02 4.45
N SER A 646 -29.42 -13.60 5.63
CA SER A 646 -28.13 -13.39 6.32
C SER A 646 -26.94 -13.95 5.53
N ARG A 647 -27.12 -14.90 4.62
CA ARG A 647 -26.07 -15.39 3.71
C ARG A 647 -25.70 -14.36 2.65
N LEU A 648 -26.63 -13.46 2.27
CA LEU A 648 -26.35 -12.39 1.30
C LEU A 648 -25.44 -11.31 1.90
N ILE A 649 -25.75 -10.88 3.13
CA ILE A 649 -25.11 -9.73 3.79
C ILE A 649 -24.08 -10.11 4.84
N GLY A 650 -24.03 -11.38 5.26
CA GLY A 650 -23.24 -11.89 6.38
C GLY A 650 -24.05 -12.02 7.67
N ALA A 651 -23.68 -13.02 8.48
CA ALA A 651 -24.31 -13.27 9.77
C ALA A 651 -23.89 -12.21 10.80
N PRO A 652 -24.78 -11.77 11.68
CA PRO A 652 -24.41 -10.88 12.78
C PRO A 652 -23.50 -11.57 13.80
N PRO A 653 -22.79 -10.80 14.65
CA PRO A 653 -21.91 -11.36 15.69
C PRO A 653 -22.61 -12.39 16.57
N GLY A 654 -21.98 -13.53 16.79
CA GLY A 654 -22.49 -14.63 17.61
C GLY A 654 -23.32 -15.68 16.87
N TYR A 655 -23.57 -15.54 15.58
CA TYR A 655 -24.24 -16.55 14.76
C TYR A 655 -23.25 -17.36 13.92
N VAL A 656 -23.63 -18.60 13.60
CA VAL A 656 -22.84 -19.50 12.73
C VAL A 656 -22.68 -18.85 11.35
N GLY A 657 -21.45 -18.83 10.81
CA GLY A 657 -21.13 -18.20 9.52
C GLY A 657 -20.70 -16.72 9.61
N TYR A 658 -20.52 -16.15 10.80
CA TYR A 658 -20.03 -14.78 10.98
C TYR A 658 -18.68 -14.52 10.30
N ASP A 659 -17.77 -15.50 10.32
CA ASP A 659 -16.43 -15.36 9.73
C ASP A 659 -16.43 -15.46 8.19
N GLU A 660 -17.40 -16.13 7.59
CA GLU A 660 -17.47 -16.37 6.14
C GLU A 660 -17.83 -15.11 5.32
N GLY A 661 -18.49 -14.11 5.94
CA GLY A 661 -18.99 -12.91 5.25
C GLY A 661 -20.23 -13.20 4.39
N GLY A 662 -20.83 -12.15 3.82
CA GLY A 662 -22.02 -12.30 2.96
C GLY A 662 -21.64 -12.57 1.50
N GLN A 663 -22.36 -13.46 0.84
CA GLN A 663 -22.08 -13.85 -0.56
C GLN A 663 -22.14 -12.64 -1.50
N LEU A 664 -23.14 -11.78 -1.38
CA LEU A 664 -23.26 -10.58 -2.20
C LEU A 664 -22.24 -9.52 -1.80
N THR A 665 -22.13 -9.24 -0.50
CA THR A 665 -21.24 -8.18 0.01
C THR A 665 -19.76 -8.49 -0.23
N GLU A 666 -19.31 -9.73 -0.01
CA GLU A 666 -17.93 -10.13 -0.29
C GLU A 666 -17.61 -10.18 -1.79
N ALA A 667 -18.56 -10.65 -2.62
CA ALA A 667 -18.38 -10.68 -4.06
C ALA A 667 -18.21 -9.27 -4.64
N VAL A 668 -19.06 -8.32 -4.23
CA VAL A 668 -18.97 -6.92 -4.68
C VAL A 668 -17.75 -6.21 -4.08
N ARG A 669 -17.40 -6.48 -2.83
CA ARG A 669 -16.18 -5.93 -2.22
C ARG A 669 -14.91 -6.33 -2.99
N ARG A 670 -14.87 -7.60 -3.47
CA ARG A 670 -13.74 -8.09 -4.29
C ARG A 670 -13.81 -7.60 -5.74
N ARG A 671 -15.01 -7.34 -6.27
CA ARG A 671 -15.25 -6.86 -7.64
C ARG A 671 -16.26 -5.73 -7.64
N PRO A 672 -15.83 -4.51 -7.25
CA PRO A 672 -16.74 -3.38 -7.14
C PRO A 672 -17.31 -2.91 -8.50
N TYR A 673 -16.68 -3.32 -9.60
CA TYR A 673 -17.15 -3.11 -10.97
C TYR A 673 -17.68 -4.43 -11.52
N SER A 674 -18.98 -4.63 -11.41
CA SER A 674 -19.61 -5.89 -11.81
C SER A 674 -21.07 -5.69 -12.22
N VAL A 675 -21.55 -6.63 -13.02
CA VAL A 675 -22.98 -6.81 -13.28
C VAL A 675 -23.50 -7.83 -12.27
N ILE A 676 -24.41 -7.42 -11.43
CA ILE A 676 -25.07 -8.28 -10.44
C ILE A 676 -26.34 -8.80 -11.08
N LEU A 677 -26.40 -10.10 -11.33
CA LEU A 677 -27.58 -10.79 -11.85
C LEU A 677 -28.28 -11.56 -10.73
N LEU A 678 -29.45 -11.06 -10.32
CA LEU A 678 -30.35 -11.71 -9.39
C LEU A 678 -31.38 -12.50 -10.18
N ASP A 679 -31.19 -13.81 -10.29
CA ASP A 679 -32.02 -14.67 -11.13
C ASP A 679 -33.28 -15.13 -10.37
N GLU A 680 -34.46 -15.15 -11.02
CA GLU A 680 -35.74 -15.56 -10.45
C GLU A 680 -36.11 -14.72 -9.18
N ILE A 681 -36.08 -13.39 -9.28
CA ILE A 681 -36.29 -12.47 -8.17
C ILE A 681 -37.65 -12.65 -7.49
N GLU A 682 -38.69 -13.16 -8.22
CA GLU A 682 -40.00 -13.48 -7.68
C GLU A 682 -39.97 -14.55 -6.61
N LYS A 683 -38.95 -15.39 -6.54
CA LYS A 683 -38.80 -16.43 -5.52
C LYS A 683 -38.19 -15.95 -4.20
N ALA A 684 -37.60 -14.76 -4.22
CA ALA A 684 -36.90 -14.22 -3.07
C ALA A 684 -37.83 -13.94 -1.87
N HIS A 685 -37.32 -14.17 -0.66
CA HIS A 685 -38.00 -13.76 0.56
C HIS A 685 -38.18 -12.22 0.60
N ARG A 686 -39.25 -11.75 1.23
CA ARG A 686 -39.59 -10.30 1.33
C ARG A 686 -38.45 -9.46 1.92
N ASP A 687 -37.68 -9.99 2.82
CA ASP A 687 -36.58 -9.26 3.44
C ASP A 687 -35.40 -9.01 2.47
N VAL A 688 -35.25 -9.77 1.38
CA VAL A 688 -34.29 -9.50 0.30
C VAL A 688 -34.58 -8.13 -0.34
N PHE A 689 -35.88 -7.82 -0.55
CA PHE A 689 -36.25 -6.52 -1.14
C PHE A 689 -35.86 -5.33 -0.23
N ASN A 690 -35.89 -5.51 1.09
CA ASN A 690 -35.44 -4.47 2.02
C ASN A 690 -33.92 -4.21 1.87
N VAL A 691 -33.13 -5.25 1.65
CA VAL A 691 -31.68 -5.13 1.35
C VAL A 691 -31.46 -4.44 0.01
N LEU A 692 -32.22 -4.84 -1.02
CA LEU A 692 -32.11 -4.23 -2.34
C LEU A 692 -32.53 -2.76 -2.35
N LEU A 693 -33.56 -2.37 -1.59
CA LEU A 693 -33.96 -0.97 -1.44
C LEU A 693 -32.79 -0.11 -0.95
N GLN A 694 -32.03 -0.56 0.04
CA GLN A 694 -30.87 0.19 0.54
C GLN A 694 -29.79 0.34 -0.54
N ILE A 695 -29.56 -0.71 -1.34
CA ILE A 695 -28.58 -0.67 -2.43
C ILE A 695 -29.06 0.30 -3.54
N LEU A 696 -30.33 0.24 -3.92
CA LEU A 696 -30.91 1.04 -5.00
C LEU A 696 -31.00 2.53 -4.64
N ASP A 697 -31.16 2.87 -3.36
CA ASP A 697 -31.26 4.26 -2.89
C ASP A 697 -29.90 4.88 -2.59
N ASP A 698 -29.12 4.21 -1.75
CA ASP A 698 -27.86 4.75 -1.21
C ASP A 698 -26.62 4.26 -1.95
N GLY A 699 -26.73 3.29 -2.86
CA GLY A 699 -25.59 2.66 -3.55
C GLY A 699 -24.62 1.99 -2.61
N ARG A 700 -25.04 1.63 -1.39
CA ARG A 700 -24.21 1.01 -0.37
C ARG A 700 -24.99 0.04 0.49
N LEU A 701 -24.29 -0.93 1.05
CA LEU A 701 -24.86 -1.90 1.98
C LEU A 701 -23.88 -2.18 3.12
N THR A 702 -24.36 -2.18 4.36
CA THR A 702 -23.54 -2.55 5.51
C THR A 702 -23.57 -4.05 5.71
N ASP A 703 -22.41 -4.71 5.73
CA ASP A 703 -22.29 -6.16 5.95
C ASP A 703 -22.51 -6.53 7.44
N GLY A 704 -22.64 -7.83 7.71
CA GLY A 704 -22.79 -8.36 9.07
C GLY A 704 -21.64 -8.04 10.03
N LYS A 705 -20.48 -7.60 9.52
CA LYS A 705 -19.31 -7.15 10.29
C LYS A 705 -19.28 -5.62 10.49
N GLY A 706 -20.30 -4.90 10.05
CA GLY A 706 -20.40 -3.44 10.15
C GLY A 706 -19.61 -2.67 9.09
N ARG A 707 -19.05 -3.35 8.05
CA ARG A 707 -18.32 -2.70 6.97
C ARG A 707 -19.29 -2.24 5.88
N VAL A 708 -19.07 -1.04 5.36
CA VAL A 708 -19.87 -0.48 4.27
C VAL A 708 -19.30 -0.96 2.93
N VAL A 709 -20.12 -1.64 2.14
CA VAL A 709 -19.80 -2.11 0.79
C VAL A 709 -20.42 -1.17 -0.23
N ASN A 710 -19.63 -0.73 -1.21
CA ASN A 710 -20.03 0.24 -2.22
C ASN A 710 -20.58 -0.47 -3.47
N PHE A 711 -21.80 -0.14 -3.88
CA PHE A 711 -22.49 -0.66 -5.07
C PHE A 711 -22.65 0.40 -6.18
N LYS A 712 -22.12 1.62 -6.02
CA LYS A 712 -22.31 2.72 -6.98
C LYS A 712 -21.76 2.41 -8.37
N ASN A 713 -20.77 1.52 -8.44
CA ASN A 713 -20.11 1.12 -9.68
C ASN A 713 -20.66 -0.20 -10.25
N THR A 714 -21.81 -0.70 -9.75
CA THR A 714 -22.42 -1.93 -10.22
C THR A 714 -23.61 -1.66 -11.12
N VAL A 715 -23.93 -2.62 -11.99
CA VAL A 715 -25.22 -2.70 -12.72
C VAL A 715 -26.01 -3.83 -12.11
N ILE A 716 -27.23 -3.58 -11.67
CA ILE A 716 -28.09 -4.58 -11.02
C ILE A 716 -29.16 -5.01 -12.01
N ILE A 717 -29.18 -6.29 -12.33
CA ILE A 717 -30.18 -6.90 -13.21
C ILE A 717 -30.92 -7.97 -12.42
N MET A 718 -32.22 -7.86 -12.38
CA MET A 718 -33.14 -8.80 -11.74
C MET A 718 -33.92 -9.51 -12.83
N THR A 719 -33.83 -10.83 -12.94
CA THR A 719 -34.66 -11.56 -13.91
C THR A 719 -35.90 -12.16 -13.27
N SER A 720 -36.99 -12.19 -14.01
CA SER A 720 -38.24 -12.83 -13.58
C SER A 720 -38.96 -13.49 -14.74
N ASN A 721 -39.67 -14.58 -14.44
CA ASN A 721 -40.53 -15.30 -15.36
C ASN A 721 -42.03 -14.95 -15.20
N LEU A 722 -42.31 -13.92 -14.37
CA LEU A 722 -43.67 -13.41 -14.21
C LEU A 722 -44.23 -12.93 -15.55
N GLY A 723 -45.49 -13.29 -15.84
CA GLY A 723 -46.17 -12.88 -17.06
C GLY A 723 -45.72 -13.59 -18.33
N SER A 724 -44.89 -14.67 -18.25
CA SER A 724 -44.40 -15.39 -19.43
C SER A 724 -45.52 -15.89 -20.33
N HIS A 725 -46.65 -16.36 -19.75
CA HIS A 725 -47.82 -16.83 -20.51
C HIS A 725 -48.49 -15.69 -21.30
N GLU A 726 -48.58 -14.50 -20.70
CA GLU A 726 -49.15 -13.31 -21.33
C GLU A 726 -48.29 -12.84 -22.51
N ILE A 727 -46.97 -12.90 -22.36
CA ILE A 727 -46.01 -12.52 -23.39
C ILE A 727 -46.02 -13.45 -24.60
N LEU A 728 -46.29 -14.74 -24.38
CA LEU A 728 -46.38 -15.74 -25.46
C LEU A 728 -47.73 -15.76 -26.15
N SER A 729 -48.83 -15.34 -25.49
CA SER A 729 -50.19 -15.47 -25.98
C SER A 729 -50.79 -14.17 -26.53
N LYS A 730 -50.24 -12.97 -26.26
CA LYS A 730 -50.77 -11.66 -26.63
C LYS A 730 -49.77 -10.85 -27.49
N ASP A 731 -50.31 -9.85 -28.16
CA ASP A 731 -49.44 -8.85 -28.79
C ASP A 731 -48.58 -8.12 -27.77
N TYR A 732 -47.40 -7.70 -28.21
CA TYR A 732 -46.36 -7.16 -27.31
C TYR A 732 -46.85 -5.96 -26.46
N ALA A 733 -47.65 -5.07 -27.04
CA ALA A 733 -48.20 -3.91 -26.32
C ALA A 733 -49.18 -4.32 -25.22
N GLU A 734 -50.09 -5.27 -25.54
CA GLU A 734 -51.05 -5.79 -24.59
C GLU A 734 -50.38 -6.66 -23.50
N ALA A 735 -49.40 -7.47 -23.90
CA ALA A 735 -48.62 -8.29 -22.99
C ALA A 735 -47.86 -7.41 -22.01
N THR A 736 -47.17 -6.36 -22.50
CA THR A 736 -46.45 -5.41 -21.67
C THR A 736 -47.36 -4.71 -20.66
N ALA A 737 -48.56 -4.30 -21.08
CA ALA A 737 -49.54 -3.67 -20.17
C ALA A 737 -50.03 -4.66 -19.09
N ALA A 738 -50.31 -5.89 -19.44
CA ALA A 738 -50.74 -6.94 -18.51
C ALA A 738 -49.62 -7.28 -17.50
N VAL A 739 -48.42 -7.46 -17.97
CA VAL A 739 -47.25 -7.75 -17.11
C VAL A 739 -46.96 -6.63 -16.14
N LYS A 740 -47.09 -5.36 -16.56
CA LYS A 740 -46.91 -4.19 -15.65
C LYS A 740 -47.98 -4.15 -14.56
N VAL A 741 -49.19 -4.62 -14.81
CA VAL A 741 -50.23 -4.77 -13.78
C VAL A 741 -49.84 -5.87 -12.79
N MET A 742 -49.47 -7.06 -13.27
CA MET A 742 -49.03 -8.17 -12.44
C MET A 742 -47.83 -7.81 -11.54
N LEU A 743 -46.91 -7.03 -12.06
CA LEU A 743 -45.76 -6.56 -11.26
C LEU A 743 -46.19 -5.72 -10.07
N LYS A 744 -47.18 -4.82 -10.22
CA LYS A 744 -47.71 -3.97 -9.14
C LYS A 744 -48.43 -4.79 -8.06
N GLU A 745 -48.97 -5.95 -8.41
CA GLU A 745 -49.58 -6.88 -7.46
C GLU A 745 -48.51 -7.68 -6.68
N TYR A 746 -47.40 -8.03 -7.34
CA TYR A 746 -46.38 -8.89 -6.78
C TYR A 746 -45.33 -8.11 -5.97
N PHE A 747 -44.84 -6.99 -6.52
CA PHE A 747 -43.81 -6.14 -5.88
C PHE A 747 -44.41 -4.90 -5.26
N ARG A 748 -43.86 -4.45 -4.14
CA ARG A 748 -44.29 -3.20 -3.49
C ARG A 748 -44.02 -2.00 -4.41
N PRO A 749 -44.91 -1.00 -4.47
CA PRO A 749 -44.74 0.18 -5.31
C PRO A 749 -43.41 0.93 -5.03
N GLU A 750 -42.99 0.96 -3.75
CA GLU A 750 -41.73 1.64 -3.37
C GLU A 750 -40.50 0.97 -3.98
N PHE A 751 -40.51 -0.35 -4.16
CA PHE A 751 -39.43 -1.08 -4.81
C PHE A 751 -39.39 -0.81 -6.32
N LEU A 752 -40.54 -0.88 -6.99
CA LEU A 752 -40.63 -0.63 -8.43
C LEU A 752 -40.24 0.81 -8.80
N ASN A 753 -40.53 1.80 -7.94
CA ASN A 753 -40.16 3.20 -8.15
C ASN A 753 -38.65 3.46 -8.00
N ARG A 754 -37.89 2.52 -7.43
CA ARG A 754 -36.43 2.65 -7.26
C ARG A 754 -35.62 1.99 -8.39
N VAL A 755 -36.26 1.12 -9.13
CA VAL A 755 -35.67 0.49 -10.30
C VAL A 755 -35.70 1.47 -11.48
N ASP A 756 -34.60 1.58 -12.21
CA ASP A 756 -34.48 2.54 -13.32
C ASP A 756 -35.40 2.18 -14.47
N ASP A 757 -35.50 0.88 -14.82
CA ASP A 757 -36.42 0.44 -15.86
C ASP A 757 -36.87 -1.00 -15.70
N THR A 758 -38.05 -1.27 -16.23
CA THR A 758 -38.66 -2.60 -16.28
C THR A 758 -38.86 -3.01 -17.72
N ILE A 759 -38.09 -3.99 -18.16
CA ILE A 759 -37.94 -4.36 -19.56
C ILE A 759 -38.61 -5.72 -19.81
N VAL A 760 -39.51 -5.75 -20.78
CA VAL A 760 -40.20 -6.95 -21.20
C VAL A 760 -39.51 -7.54 -22.43
N PHE A 761 -38.98 -8.76 -22.29
CA PHE A 761 -38.37 -9.49 -23.39
C PHE A 761 -39.41 -10.15 -24.25
N LYS A 762 -39.29 -9.97 -25.57
CA LYS A 762 -40.21 -10.61 -26.57
C LYS A 762 -39.91 -12.09 -26.69
N GLY A 763 -40.94 -12.87 -27.02
CA GLY A 763 -40.74 -14.26 -27.47
C GLY A 763 -39.87 -14.28 -28.73
N LEU A 764 -39.02 -15.28 -28.85
CA LEU A 764 -38.18 -15.44 -30.04
C LEU A 764 -38.98 -15.97 -31.21
N THR A 765 -38.66 -15.46 -32.39
CA THR A 765 -39.18 -16.01 -33.67
C THR A 765 -38.22 -17.09 -34.19
N GLN A 766 -38.72 -17.89 -35.18
CA GLN A 766 -37.86 -18.89 -35.83
C GLN A 766 -36.67 -18.26 -36.55
N GLU A 767 -36.81 -17.05 -37.07
CA GLU A 767 -35.76 -16.26 -37.69
C GLU A 767 -34.70 -15.83 -36.66
N ASP A 768 -35.15 -15.44 -35.46
CA ASP A 768 -34.23 -15.09 -34.37
C ASP A 768 -33.39 -16.30 -33.94
N VAL A 769 -34.01 -17.48 -33.84
CA VAL A 769 -33.35 -18.74 -33.52
C VAL A 769 -32.32 -19.13 -34.58
N LYS A 770 -32.63 -18.87 -35.88
CA LYS A 770 -31.66 -19.09 -36.99
C LYS A 770 -30.42 -18.19 -36.80
N ARG A 771 -30.59 -16.91 -36.44
CA ARG A 771 -29.50 -15.98 -36.16
C ARG A 771 -28.71 -16.41 -34.92
N ILE A 772 -29.37 -16.86 -33.86
CA ILE A 772 -28.73 -17.40 -32.66
C ILE A 772 -27.90 -18.64 -32.98
N ALA A 773 -28.42 -19.55 -33.81
CA ALA A 773 -27.70 -20.74 -34.27
C ALA A 773 -26.40 -20.36 -35.03
N ALA A 774 -26.46 -19.35 -35.89
CA ALA A 774 -25.27 -18.85 -36.59
C ALA A 774 -24.19 -18.26 -35.63
N ILE A 775 -24.61 -17.50 -34.61
CA ILE A 775 -23.71 -16.96 -33.58
C ILE A 775 -23.05 -18.10 -32.79
N MET A 776 -23.83 -19.12 -32.43
CA MET A 776 -23.31 -20.29 -31.68
C MET A 776 -22.32 -21.11 -32.52
N LEU A 777 -22.62 -21.33 -33.81
CA LEU A 777 -21.70 -22.04 -34.74
C LEU A 777 -20.42 -21.23 -34.97
N LYS A 778 -20.51 -19.91 -35.10
CA LYS A 778 -19.33 -19.01 -35.18
C LYS A 778 -18.45 -19.11 -33.93
N SER A 779 -19.05 -19.16 -32.76
CA SER A 779 -18.34 -19.39 -31.50
C SER A 779 -17.67 -20.77 -31.45
N LEU A 780 -18.33 -21.80 -31.95
CA LEU A 780 -17.78 -23.16 -32.06
C LEU A 780 -16.60 -23.19 -33.04
N SER A 781 -16.72 -22.56 -34.22
CA SER A 781 -15.64 -22.48 -35.22
C SER A 781 -14.39 -21.84 -34.62
N LYS A 782 -14.53 -20.67 -33.99
CA LYS A 782 -13.39 -20.01 -33.31
C LYS A 782 -12.73 -20.87 -32.22
N ARG A 783 -13.51 -21.67 -31.51
CA ARG A 783 -12.98 -22.61 -30.50
C ARG A 783 -12.21 -23.76 -31.15
N LEU A 784 -12.72 -24.33 -32.25
CA LEU A 784 -12.09 -25.41 -33.01
C LEU A 784 -10.77 -24.92 -33.65
N GLU A 785 -10.78 -23.76 -34.29
CA GLU A 785 -9.59 -23.14 -34.85
C GLU A 785 -8.46 -22.97 -33.79
N ARG A 786 -8.83 -22.51 -32.59
CA ARG A 786 -7.83 -22.28 -31.50
C ARG A 786 -7.31 -23.57 -30.87
N GLN A 787 -8.12 -24.60 -30.73
CA GLN A 787 -7.78 -25.80 -29.97
C GLN A 787 -7.23 -26.95 -30.83
N VAL A 788 -7.73 -27.09 -32.03
CA VAL A 788 -7.44 -28.24 -32.91
C VAL A 788 -7.09 -27.83 -34.34
N ASP A 789 -7.01 -26.52 -34.62
CA ASP A 789 -6.69 -25.98 -35.95
C ASP A 789 -7.63 -26.43 -37.04
N ILE A 790 -8.97 -26.47 -36.77
CA ILE A 790 -9.98 -26.87 -37.70
C ILE A 790 -10.96 -25.72 -37.92
N ALA A 791 -11.20 -25.35 -39.19
CA ALA A 791 -12.20 -24.36 -39.55
C ALA A 791 -13.57 -25.05 -39.77
N LEU A 792 -14.68 -24.46 -39.26
CA LEU A 792 -16.03 -24.93 -39.45
C LEU A 792 -16.83 -23.95 -40.32
N ALA A 793 -17.25 -24.40 -41.51
CA ALA A 793 -18.21 -23.73 -42.37
C ALA A 793 -19.59 -24.40 -42.22
N TRP A 794 -20.68 -23.77 -42.68
CA TRP A 794 -22.02 -24.35 -42.66
C TRP A 794 -22.88 -23.85 -43.79
N THR A 795 -23.84 -24.67 -44.20
CA THR A 795 -24.83 -24.34 -45.22
C THR A 795 -26.09 -23.70 -44.61
N ASP A 796 -26.86 -22.96 -45.40
CA ASP A 796 -28.14 -22.38 -44.95
C ASP A 796 -29.18 -23.44 -44.57
N ASP A 797 -29.19 -24.59 -45.26
CA ASP A 797 -30.05 -25.72 -44.93
C ASP A 797 -29.77 -26.30 -43.54
N ALA A 798 -28.49 -26.37 -43.19
CA ALA A 798 -28.09 -26.79 -41.85
C ALA A 798 -28.53 -25.79 -40.76
N LEU A 799 -28.42 -24.45 -41.03
CA LEU A 799 -28.95 -23.44 -40.12
C LEU A 799 -30.46 -23.51 -39.94
N GLU A 800 -31.21 -23.71 -41.04
CA GLU A 800 -32.67 -23.85 -40.97
C GLU A 800 -33.09 -25.11 -40.18
N ALA A 801 -32.43 -26.22 -40.42
CA ALA A 801 -32.65 -27.45 -39.67
C ALA A 801 -32.36 -27.27 -38.17
N LEU A 802 -31.23 -26.60 -37.82
CA LEU A 802 -30.89 -26.29 -36.43
C LEU A 802 -31.93 -25.36 -35.78
N ALA A 803 -32.39 -24.35 -36.51
CA ALA A 803 -33.40 -23.42 -36.02
C ALA A 803 -34.75 -24.13 -35.79
N LYS A 804 -35.14 -25.01 -36.70
CA LYS A 804 -36.41 -25.75 -36.60
C LYS A 804 -36.41 -26.77 -35.47
N GLU A 805 -35.33 -27.56 -35.33
CA GLU A 805 -35.20 -28.56 -34.28
C GLU A 805 -34.85 -27.94 -32.90
N GLY A 806 -34.19 -26.82 -32.90
CA GLY A 806 -33.73 -26.15 -31.68
C GLY A 806 -34.68 -25.09 -31.11
N PHE A 807 -35.82 -24.86 -31.78
CA PHE A 807 -36.84 -23.91 -31.32
C PHE A 807 -37.94 -24.62 -30.54
N ASP A 808 -38.26 -24.08 -29.39
CA ASP A 808 -39.39 -24.47 -28.57
C ASP A 808 -40.15 -23.22 -28.13
N PRO A 809 -41.47 -23.10 -28.37
CA PRO A 809 -42.25 -21.93 -28.01
C PRO A 809 -42.16 -21.56 -26.51
N ASP A 810 -42.11 -22.54 -25.62
CA ASP A 810 -42.08 -22.34 -24.16
C ASP A 810 -40.65 -22.11 -23.60
N PHE A 811 -39.62 -22.72 -24.23
CA PHE A 811 -38.25 -22.71 -23.79
C PHE A 811 -37.33 -21.87 -24.67
N GLY A 812 -37.84 -21.23 -25.74
CA GLY A 812 -37.10 -20.37 -26.64
C GLY A 812 -35.90 -21.07 -27.30
N ALA A 813 -34.73 -20.46 -27.27
CA ALA A 813 -33.50 -21.00 -27.82
C ALA A 813 -32.73 -21.96 -26.87
N ARG A 814 -33.25 -22.29 -25.68
CA ARG A 814 -32.54 -23.16 -24.72
C ARG A 814 -32.29 -24.58 -25.24
N PRO A 815 -33.23 -25.24 -26.03
CA PRO A 815 -32.96 -26.54 -26.62
C PRO A 815 -31.85 -26.51 -27.67
N LEU A 816 -31.65 -25.42 -28.37
CA LEU A 816 -30.63 -25.26 -29.42
C LEU A 816 -29.21 -25.62 -28.95
N ARG A 817 -28.86 -25.22 -27.74
CA ARG A 817 -27.53 -25.51 -27.16
C ARG A 817 -27.34 -27.03 -26.96
N ARG A 818 -28.37 -27.73 -26.50
CA ARG A 818 -28.32 -29.19 -26.34
C ARG A 818 -28.20 -29.88 -27.69
N LEU A 819 -28.96 -29.40 -28.69
CA LEU A 819 -28.91 -29.88 -30.04
C LEU A 819 -27.51 -29.79 -30.64
N LEU A 820 -26.90 -28.63 -30.57
CA LEU A 820 -25.52 -28.39 -31.01
C LEU A 820 -24.54 -29.36 -30.33
N THR A 821 -24.60 -29.49 -29.01
CA THR A 821 -23.69 -30.39 -28.29
C THR A 821 -23.88 -31.83 -28.68
N HIS A 822 -25.13 -32.33 -28.76
CA HIS A 822 -25.39 -33.74 -29.04
C HIS A 822 -25.23 -34.11 -30.51
N LYS A 823 -25.73 -33.30 -31.44
CA LYS A 823 -25.70 -33.63 -32.86
C LYS A 823 -24.46 -33.11 -33.60
N ILE A 824 -23.92 -31.98 -33.22
CA ILE A 824 -22.81 -31.37 -33.94
C ILE A 824 -21.46 -31.65 -33.24
N GLU A 825 -21.28 -31.16 -31.98
CA GLU A 825 -20.00 -31.31 -31.28
C GLU A 825 -19.62 -32.78 -31.08
N THR A 826 -20.57 -33.63 -30.68
CA THR A 826 -20.32 -35.08 -30.51
C THR A 826 -20.00 -35.80 -31.81
N ALA A 827 -20.71 -35.49 -32.92
CA ALA A 827 -20.46 -36.10 -34.22
C ALA A 827 -19.08 -35.67 -34.79
N LEU A 828 -18.77 -34.36 -34.67
CA LEU A 828 -17.47 -33.82 -35.10
C LEU A 828 -16.31 -34.40 -34.26
N SER A 829 -16.50 -34.52 -32.95
CA SER A 829 -15.48 -35.10 -32.06
C SER A 829 -15.16 -36.56 -32.43
N LYS A 830 -16.18 -37.34 -32.81
CA LYS A 830 -15.98 -38.75 -33.31
C LYS A 830 -15.12 -38.77 -34.57
N LYS A 831 -15.36 -37.85 -35.52
CA LYS A 831 -14.61 -37.79 -36.79
C LYS A 831 -13.16 -37.32 -36.55
N ILE A 832 -12.94 -36.39 -35.64
CA ILE A 832 -11.59 -35.94 -35.25
C ILE A 832 -10.81 -37.10 -34.60
N ILE A 833 -11.45 -37.85 -33.68
CA ILE A 833 -10.80 -38.96 -32.98
C ILE A 833 -10.55 -40.14 -33.96
N ALA A 834 -11.45 -40.35 -34.93
CA ALA A 834 -11.27 -41.39 -35.98
C ALA A 834 -10.15 -41.02 -36.98
N GLY A 835 -9.68 -39.79 -37.01
CA GLY A 835 -8.66 -39.29 -37.94
C GLY A 835 -9.22 -38.90 -39.32
N ASP A 836 -10.57 -38.84 -39.45
CA ASP A 836 -11.25 -38.43 -40.69
C ASP A 836 -11.14 -36.93 -40.94
N VAL A 837 -10.87 -36.13 -39.85
CA VAL A 837 -10.66 -34.70 -39.87
C VAL A 837 -9.38 -34.43 -39.11
N ARG A 838 -8.45 -33.63 -39.69
CA ARG A 838 -7.13 -33.31 -39.13
C ARG A 838 -6.97 -31.82 -38.96
N GLY A 839 -5.96 -31.43 -38.20
CA GLY A 839 -5.58 -30.01 -38.06
C GLY A 839 -5.20 -29.43 -39.43
N GLY A 840 -5.68 -28.24 -39.75
CA GLY A 840 -5.58 -27.56 -41.03
C GLY A 840 -6.79 -27.80 -41.96
N ASP A 841 -7.70 -28.72 -41.63
CA ASP A 841 -8.87 -29.03 -42.50
C ASP A 841 -10.00 -27.98 -42.26
N THR A 842 -10.76 -27.73 -43.33
CA THR A 842 -12.03 -27.00 -43.27
C THR A 842 -13.17 -28.00 -43.37
N VAL A 843 -14.03 -28.04 -42.37
CA VAL A 843 -15.21 -28.96 -42.34
C VAL A 843 -16.46 -28.16 -42.63
N GLU A 844 -17.25 -28.59 -43.62
CA GLU A 844 -18.57 -28.02 -43.90
C GLU A 844 -19.69 -28.86 -43.25
N LEU A 845 -20.50 -28.14 -42.42
CA LEU A 845 -21.72 -28.68 -41.83
C LEU A 845 -22.87 -28.52 -42.80
N GLY A 846 -23.41 -29.60 -43.33
CA GLY A 846 -24.59 -29.66 -44.19
C GLY A 846 -25.76 -30.38 -43.52
N PHE A 847 -26.93 -30.42 -44.23
CA PHE A 847 -28.09 -31.16 -43.81
C PHE A 847 -28.69 -31.89 -45.05
N ASP A 848 -28.89 -33.20 -44.97
CA ASP A 848 -29.38 -34.00 -46.08
C ASP A 848 -30.91 -34.19 -46.11
N GLY A 849 -31.65 -33.47 -45.25
CA GLY A 849 -33.09 -33.60 -45.05
C GLY A 849 -33.50 -34.51 -43.89
N THR A 850 -32.58 -35.32 -43.36
CA THR A 850 -32.78 -36.25 -42.25
C THR A 850 -31.72 -36.17 -41.16
N ALA A 851 -30.48 -35.89 -41.53
CA ALA A 851 -29.32 -35.84 -40.60
C ALA A 851 -28.34 -34.74 -40.97
N PHE A 852 -27.56 -34.30 -39.98
CA PHE A 852 -26.45 -33.38 -40.20
C PHE A 852 -25.25 -34.14 -40.79
N THR A 853 -24.71 -33.62 -41.86
CA THR A 853 -23.55 -34.16 -42.59
C THR A 853 -22.33 -33.30 -42.39
N PHE A 854 -21.16 -33.91 -42.41
CA PHE A 854 -19.87 -33.22 -42.25
C PHE A 854 -18.99 -33.63 -43.44
N GLN A 855 -18.59 -32.69 -44.26
CA GLN A 855 -17.70 -32.86 -45.39
C GLN A 855 -16.43 -32.09 -45.19
N THR A 856 -15.26 -32.70 -45.45
CA THR A 856 -13.98 -32.00 -45.44
C THR A 856 -13.79 -31.35 -46.81
N LEU A 857 -13.57 -30.01 -46.83
CA LEU A 857 -13.40 -29.21 -48.04
C LEU A 857 -11.95 -29.24 -48.52
#